data_6a0228d4a4e24828c90c650c8d7e9715
#
_entry.id   6a0228d4a4e24828c90c650c8d7e9715
#
_cell.length_a   1.000
_cell.length_b   1.000
_cell.length_c   1.000
_cell.angle_alpha   90.00
_cell.angle_beta   90.00
_cell.angle_gamma   90.00
#
_symmetry.space_group_name_H-M   'P 1'
#
loop_
_entity.id
_entity.type
_entity.pdbx_description
1 polymer ?
#
loop_
_entity_poly.entity_id
_entity_poly.type
_entity_poly.pdbx_seq_one_letter_code
_entity_poly.pdbx_strand_id
1 'polypeptide(L)'
;MKKAKRFLTGLLSAALALSLCAMPAMADDGSGTTPAPTANPVWTQDTGSITIHKYEWNDDTRGPATGEAEDAGSLPSNDKGETPTPLAGATFTVYKVKNAEDLKKYYDGKDVAWPTSWEDYAEPDTTTGGYKLKSDVTATVTEVDSKTTDTSGVVKFEELPLGLYLVLETETPDSVRTACEPFFVSVPMTKVSTDTNGGLTDWLYDVHVFPKNSTAYGQAVLQKVGKQSGTDTEVTAMQSYKFKLYKKNEDGTWTWIEKKPANGVDNAGEWLDAANKTGVLTTGADGKISVSGLTKGVYAFVETEVNANDGYILDSGIAYVFKIGDNGEMVAATESDIEGAQKPETSVKSFDTTAFSGAQVKVKNYKPDFKKEITGKKDADYGIGDDVPYTLTVNVPENVAKLKTFTVSDEMNSDQLVVNSDIDVKGKVGEAEETTFKESTEYTLTITNAEGKSGFTIAFATDKIAEYAGGTITITYTAKLQDGASVGAVGNVNSADLKYSKKTNITTTEADPPYDIHDEAVVYTFKTGILKQNEDGEPLKDVEFTLYKKYDAEKDTMNKNGTVKFMGADKTLLTPEEAAAKKLNDTVSDEPKWFAVMDLKTEADGKAVAKGLPTGEYKLVETKTHKGYNLLTGPVDANLTLDYTTAWSDTKTFDASGKLIKHNYDTTEVKNGEAPYNYAEIIIINRKGFDLPTTGGFGTLLFSGIGVLLVVAGVGVLLSLKKKNRT
;
A
#
# COMPACT_ATOMS: atom_id res chain seq x y z
N MET A 1 -30.02 35.28 22.62
CA MET A 1 -29.06 36.33 22.99
C MET A 1 -27.71 36.00 22.42
N LYS A 2 -27.34 36.47 21.21
CA LYS A 2 -25.99 36.56 20.60
C LYS A 2 -26.17 37.15 19.20
N LYS A 3 -26.53 38.42 19.14
CA LYS A 3 -26.43 39.30 17.96
C LYS A 3 -25.98 40.66 18.48
N ALA A 4 -24.70 40.86 18.60
CA ALA A 4 -24.07 42.16 18.76
C ALA A 4 -22.55 41.95 18.79
N LYS A 5 -21.89 41.82 17.66
CA LYS A 5 -20.44 42.07 17.42
C LYS A 5 -20.16 42.00 15.92
N ARG A 6 -20.76 42.89 15.17
CA ARG A 6 -20.40 43.15 13.79
C ARG A 6 -20.80 44.60 13.47
N PHE A 7 -20.18 45.54 14.15
CA PHE A 7 -20.23 46.96 13.80
C PHE A 7 -19.19 47.68 14.63
N LEU A 8 -17.91 47.49 14.31
CA LEU A 8 -16.89 48.46 14.77
C LEU A 8 -15.54 48.28 14.02
N THR A 9 -15.54 47.94 12.74
CA THR A 9 -14.30 47.94 11.94
C THR A 9 -14.38 48.82 10.69
N GLY A 10 -15.50 49.48 10.48
CA GLY A 10 -15.71 50.32 9.29
C GLY A 10 -15.55 51.80 9.46
N LEU A 11 -15.10 52.31 10.61
CA LEU A 11 -15.13 53.74 10.90
C LEU A 11 -13.77 54.39 11.19
N LEU A 12 -12.65 53.69 10.98
CA LEU A 12 -11.31 54.25 11.23
C LEU A 12 -10.47 54.53 9.95
N SER A 13 -10.90 54.05 8.80
CA SER A 13 -10.13 54.22 7.55
C SER A 13 -10.47 55.49 6.75
N ALA A 14 -11.59 56.12 7.02
CA ALA A 14 -11.95 57.38 6.31
C ALA A 14 -11.22 58.64 6.81
N ALA A 15 -10.45 58.55 7.87
CA ALA A 15 -9.87 59.78 8.51
C ALA A 15 -8.48 60.15 8.03
N LEU A 16 -7.80 59.37 7.15
CA LEU A 16 -6.39 59.65 6.79
C LEU A 16 -6.15 60.25 5.40
N ALA A 17 -7.12 60.21 4.51
CA ALA A 17 -6.99 60.89 3.22
C ALA A 17 -7.34 62.38 3.29
N LEU A 18 -7.99 62.83 4.37
CA LEU A 18 -8.39 64.23 4.57
C LEU A 18 -7.55 65.01 5.59
N SER A 19 -6.57 64.38 6.24
CA SER A 19 -5.79 65.08 7.27
C SER A 19 -4.67 65.99 6.69
N LEU A 20 -4.49 66.03 5.38
CA LEU A 20 -3.51 66.89 4.73
C LEU A 20 -4.06 68.30 4.37
N CYS A 21 -5.30 68.66 4.70
CA CYS A 21 -5.88 69.96 4.33
C CYS A 21 -6.49 70.73 5.51
N ALA A 22 -6.22 70.35 6.75
CA ALA A 22 -6.61 71.21 7.88
C ALA A 22 -5.45 72.10 8.29
N MET A 23 -5.44 73.34 7.82
CA MET A 23 -4.59 74.38 8.38
C MET A 23 -5.00 74.67 9.83
N PRO A 24 -4.10 74.65 10.82
CA PRO A 24 -4.40 75.25 12.11
C PRO A 24 -4.45 76.74 11.95
N ALA A 25 -5.53 77.37 12.35
CA ALA A 25 -5.57 78.82 12.55
C ALA A 25 -4.57 79.15 13.61
N MET A 26 -3.48 79.91 13.24
CA MET A 26 -2.53 80.47 14.17
C MET A 26 -3.14 81.71 14.82
N ALA A 27 -3.23 81.71 16.14
CA ALA A 27 -3.48 82.88 16.92
C ALA A 27 -2.18 83.73 16.89
N ASP A 28 -2.31 85.00 16.51
CA ASP A 28 -1.27 85.99 16.49
C ASP A 28 -0.87 86.34 17.95
N ASP A 29 0.37 86.02 18.33
CA ASP A 29 1.03 86.59 19.50
C ASP A 29 2.26 87.44 18.99
N GLY A 30 2.04 88.77 18.99
CA GLY A 30 2.97 89.71 18.50
C GLY A 30 4.24 89.80 19.34
N SER A 31 5.37 89.42 18.80
CA SER A 31 6.65 90.14 18.82
C SER A 31 7.77 89.32 18.17
N GLY A 32 8.37 89.85 17.14
CA GLY A 32 9.72 89.47 16.71
C GLY A 32 9.82 89.23 15.19
N THR A 33 10.47 90.17 14.52
CA THR A 33 11.00 90.17 13.15
C THR A 33 10.73 88.90 12.30
N THR A 34 9.66 88.94 11.53
CA THR A 34 9.36 88.06 10.43
C THR A 34 10.44 88.18 9.36
N PRO A 35 11.09 87.09 8.94
CA PRO A 35 11.73 87.04 7.64
C PRO A 35 10.62 87.27 6.59
N ALA A 36 10.92 88.03 5.57
CA ALA A 36 10.00 88.27 4.46
C ALA A 36 9.50 86.91 3.93
N PRO A 37 8.19 86.78 3.64
CA PRO A 37 7.66 85.57 3.06
C PRO A 37 8.43 85.28 1.77
N THR A 38 9.20 84.25 1.75
CA THR A 38 9.70 83.63 0.52
C THR A 38 8.46 83.35 -0.35
N ALA A 39 8.46 83.97 -1.53
CA ALA A 39 7.36 83.85 -2.49
C ALA A 39 6.96 82.34 -2.59
N ASN A 40 5.66 82.08 -2.45
CA ASN A 40 5.15 80.68 -2.63
C ASN A 40 5.69 80.14 -3.95
N PRO A 41 6.38 78.99 -3.95
CA PRO A 41 6.95 78.43 -5.17
C PRO A 41 5.83 78.26 -6.21
N VAL A 42 5.99 78.95 -7.35
CA VAL A 42 5.08 78.73 -8.49
C VAL A 42 5.33 77.40 -9.08
N TRP A 43 4.29 76.75 -9.61
CA TRP A 43 4.48 75.51 -10.33
C TRP A 43 5.44 75.68 -11.50
N THR A 44 6.46 74.82 -11.52
CA THR A 44 7.57 74.92 -12.49
C THR A 44 7.54 73.80 -13.53
N GLN A 45 6.64 72.81 -13.36
CA GLN A 45 6.45 71.72 -14.29
C GLN A 45 4.99 71.66 -14.71
N ASP A 46 4.73 71.10 -15.91
CA ASP A 46 3.37 70.88 -16.45
C ASP A 46 2.87 69.43 -16.22
N THR A 47 3.79 68.56 -15.88
CA THR A 47 3.51 67.13 -15.59
C THR A 47 4.27 66.69 -14.32
N GLY A 48 3.86 65.56 -13.80
CA GLY A 48 4.54 64.84 -12.71
C GLY A 48 4.31 63.34 -12.81
N SER A 49 4.53 62.63 -11.71
CA SER A 49 4.35 61.16 -11.67
C SER A 49 3.72 60.71 -10.37
N ILE A 50 3.12 59.51 -10.40
CA ILE A 50 2.67 58.75 -9.22
C ILE A 50 3.39 57.43 -9.22
N THR A 51 4.18 57.16 -8.17
CA THR A 51 4.85 55.89 -7.95
C THR A 51 4.17 55.18 -6.80
N ILE A 52 3.66 53.99 -7.07
CA ILE A 52 2.98 53.16 -6.07
C ILE A 52 3.95 52.09 -5.61
N HIS A 53 4.22 52.00 -4.30
CA HIS A 53 4.96 50.98 -3.62
C HIS A 53 3.95 50.09 -2.88
N LYS A 54 3.59 48.96 -3.45
CA LYS A 54 2.57 48.06 -2.93
C LYS A 54 3.15 47.03 -1.98
N TYR A 55 2.50 46.86 -0.82
CA TYR A 55 2.93 45.92 0.22
C TYR A 55 1.79 45.02 0.68
N GLU A 56 2.14 43.79 1.11
CA GLU A 56 1.30 42.99 1.98
C GLU A 56 1.57 43.34 3.45
N TRP A 57 0.49 43.50 4.21
CA TRP A 57 0.59 43.89 5.61
C TRP A 57 -0.70 43.59 6.36
N ASN A 58 -0.63 42.71 7.36
CA ASN A 58 -1.77 42.25 8.14
C ASN A 58 -1.88 42.92 9.53
N ASP A 59 -1.16 44.01 9.74
CA ASP A 59 -1.12 44.77 10.96
C ASP A 59 -1.71 46.18 10.75
N ASP A 60 -2.36 46.72 11.79
CA ASP A 60 -2.94 48.07 11.77
C ASP A 60 -1.90 49.20 11.93
N THR A 61 -0.63 48.87 12.08
CA THR A 61 0.45 49.86 12.23
C THR A 61 0.61 50.73 10.97
N ARG A 62 0.55 52.05 11.14
CA ARG A 62 0.67 53.01 10.04
C ARG A 62 1.86 53.94 10.31
N GLY A 63 2.66 54.14 9.28
CA GLY A 63 3.73 55.11 9.32
C GLY A 63 3.32 56.48 8.75
N PRO A 64 4.06 57.53 9.01
CA PRO A 64 3.87 58.80 8.35
C PRO A 64 4.15 58.63 6.85
N ALA A 65 3.33 59.30 5.99
CA ALA A 65 3.55 59.35 4.56
C ALA A 65 3.72 60.83 4.18
N THR A 66 4.87 61.16 3.61
CA THR A 66 5.19 62.50 3.15
C THR A 66 5.01 62.65 1.63
N GLY A 67 4.85 61.53 0.93
CA GLY A 67 4.79 61.43 -0.51
C GLY A 67 6.17 61.33 -1.19
N GLU A 68 7.24 61.19 -0.41
CA GLU A 68 8.61 61.10 -0.92
C GLU A 68 9.09 59.63 -1.02
N ALA A 69 10.07 59.39 -1.86
CA ALA A 69 10.64 58.03 -2.06
C ALA A 69 11.30 57.50 -0.79
N GLU A 70 11.84 58.34 0.05
CA GLU A 70 12.48 58.00 1.32
C GLU A 70 11.54 57.38 2.35
N ASP A 71 10.23 57.59 2.22
CA ASP A 71 9.23 56.95 3.08
C ASP A 71 9.29 55.41 3.03
N ALA A 72 9.77 54.84 1.92
CA ALA A 72 9.99 53.39 1.79
C ALA A 72 10.97 52.85 2.85
N GLY A 73 11.95 53.66 3.26
CA GLY A 73 12.93 53.28 4.28
C GLY A 73 12.43 53.43 5.72
N SER A 74 11.28 54.07 5.92
CA SER A 74 10.70 54.39 7.24
C SER A 74 9.39 53.63 7.53
N LEU A 75 9.10 52.59 6.76
CA LEU A 75 7.91 51.76 7.00
C LEU A 75 7.96 51.13 8.41
N PRO A 76 6.87 51.19 9.18
CA PRO A 76 6.86 50.70 10.53
C PRO A 76 7.01 49.19 10.56
N SER A 77 7.73 48.66 11.56
CA SER A 77 7.70 47.27 11.94
C SER A 77 6.56 47.02 12.94
N ASN A 78 6.02 45.81 12.92
CA ASN A 78 5.06 45.35 13.94
C ASN A 78 5.80 45.05 15.27
N ASP A 79 5.02 44.65 16.29
CA ASP A 79 5.56 44.27 17.61
C ASP A 79 6.53 43.09 17.58
N LYS A 80 6.56 42.34 16.47
CA LYS A 80 7.48 41.21 16.23
C LYS A 80 8.75 41.61 15.48
N GLY A 81 8.86 42.88 15.07
CA GLY A 81 9.98 43.39 14.26
C GLY A 81 9.86 43.05 12.77
N GLU A 82 8.71 42.59 12.30
CA GLU A 82 8.45 42.33 10.88
C GLU A 82 8.12 43.65 10.16
N THR A 83 8.63 43.84 8.96
CA THR A 83 8.34 44.97 8.06
C THR A 83 7.38 44.53 6.94
N PRO A 84 6.62 45.47 6.35
CA PRO A 84 5.79 45.16 5.18
C PRO A 84 6.59 44.56 4.05
N THR A 85 6.04 43.48 3.44
CA THR A 85 6.68 42.78 2.32
C THR A 85 6.14 43.33 0.99
N PRO A 86 6.97 43.61 -0.02
CA PRO A 86 6.51 44.03 -1.34
C PRO A 86 5.51 43.04 -1.94
N LEU A 87 4.44 43.54 -2.58
CA LEU A 87 3.39 42.73 -3.19
C LEU A 87 3.34 42.97 -4.71
N ALA A 88 3.70 41.96 -5.48
CA ALA A 88 3.61 41.97 -6.94
C ALA A 88 2.20 41.56 -7.43
N GLY A 89 1.88 41.87 -8.67
CA GLY A 89 0.68 41.41 -9.35
C GLY A 89 -0.60 42.18 -9.01
N ALA A 90 -0.51 43.28 -8.27
CA ALA A 90 -1.64 44.18 -8.03
C ALA A 90 -1.77 45.16 -9.19
N THR A 91 -2.90 45.22 -9.85
CA THR A 91 -3.14 46.16 -10.95
C THR A 91 -3.80 47.44 -10.42
N PHE A 92 -3.19 48.57 -10.73
CA PHE A 92 -3.73 49.86 -10.41
C PHE A 92 -4.14 50.62 -11.66
N THR A 93 -5.32 51.26 -11.60
CA THR A 93 -5.80 52.17 -12.64
C THR A 93 -5.95 53.57 -12.07
N VAL A 94 -5.41 54.55 -12.80
CA VAL A 94 -5.40 55.95 -12.40
C VAL A 94 -6.39 56.74 -13.24
N TYR A 95 -7.30 57.45 -12.58
CA TYR A 95 -8.32 58.30 -13.20
C TYR A 95 -8.13 59.75 -12.84
N LYS A 96 -8.13 60.64 -13.84
CA LYS A 96 -8.10 62.08 -13.61
C LYS A 96 -9.49 62.62 -13.23
N VAL A 97 -9.60 63.23 -12.06
CA VAL A 97 -10.85 63.74 -11.48
C VAL A 97 -10.97 65.28 -11.62
N LYS A 98 -9.86 65.99 -11.43
CA LYS A 98 -9.75 67.46 -11.61
C LYS A 98 -8.53 67.83 -12.42
N ASN A 99 -8.64 68.89 -13.19
CA ASN A 99 -7.53 69.43 -13.98
C ASN A 99 -6.66 70.36 -13.17
N ALA A 100 -5.57 70.88 -13.74
CA ALA A 100 -4.62 71.74 -13.11
C ALA A 100 -5.24 73.08 -12.64
N GLU A 101 -6.20 73.61 -13.39
CA GLU A 101 -6.89 74.86 -13.06
C GLU A 101 -7.75 74.71 -11.79
N ASP A 102 -8.50 73.62 -11.69
CA ASP A 102 -9.34 73.35 -10.52
C ASP A 102 -8.47 73.04 -9.29
N LEU A 103 -7.36 72.31 -9.46
CA LEU A 103 -6.41 71.99 -8.39
C LEU A 103 -5.77 73.31 -7.86
N LYS A 104 -5.41 74.23 -8.76
CA LYS A 104 -4.87 75.53 -8.39
C LYS A 104 -5.87 76.42 -7.62
N LYS A 105 -7.16 76.44 -8.11
CA LYS A 105 -8.24 77.17 -7.40
C LYS A 105 -8.42 76.58 -5.99
N TYR A 106 -8.36 75.28 -5.84
CA TYR A 106 -8.51 74.64 -4.54
C TYR A 106 -7.37 75.01 -3.59
N TYR A 107 -6.11 74.99 -4.04
CA TYR A 107 -4.96 75.37 -3.24
C TYR A 107 -4.96 76.86 -2.90
N ASP A 108 -5.49 77.73 -3.78
CA ASP A 108 -5.67 79.16 -3.56
C ASP A 108 -6.86 79.50 -2.65
N GLY A 109 -7.54 78.53 -2.08
CA GLY A 109 -8.72 78.66 -1.22
C GLY A 109 -9.96 79.22 -1.93
N LYS A 110 -10.04 79.09 -3.26
CA LYS A 110 -11.18 79.56 -4.07
C LYS A 110 -12.27 78.46 -4.11
N ASP A 111 -13.51 78.96 -4.28
CA ASP A 111 -14.65 78.01 -4.36
C ASP A 111 -14.55 77.15 -5.63
N VAL A 112 -14.43 75.82 -5.43
CA VAL A 112 -14.41 74.82 -6.45
C VAL A 112 -14.98 73.54 -5.86
N ALA A 113 -15.88 72.87 -6.61
CA ALA A 113 -16.42 71.56 -6.17
C ALA A 113 -15.31 70.53 -6.09
N TRP A 114 -15.02 70.05 -4.84
CA TRP A 114 -13.94 69.13 -4.53
C TRP A 114 -14.48 67.79 -4.06
N PRO A 115 -13.86 66.65 -4.47
CA PRO A 115 -14.26 65.36 -3.96
C PRO A 115 -14.09 65.24 -2.44
N THR A 116 -15.04 64.64 -1.76
CA THR A 116 -15.04 64.45 -0.31
C THR A 116 -14.82 63.01 0.11
N SER A 117 -15.21 62.04 -0.71
CA SER A 117 -15.02 60.64 -0.48
C SER A 117 -14.76 59.88 -1.79
N TRP A 118 -13.91 58.88 -1.78
CA TRP A 118 -13.76 57.94 -2.89
C TRP A 118 -15.01 57.09 -3.11
N GLU A 119 -15.80 56.85 -2.07
CA GLU A 119 -17.05 56.10 -2.14
C GLU A 119 -18.07 56.73 -3.09
N ASP A 120 -17.94 58.01 -3.39
CA ASP A 120 -18.76 58.67 -4.40
C ASP A 120 -18.43 58.21 -5.83
N TYR A 121 -17.22 57.65 -6.05
CA TYR A 121 -16.64 57.33 -7.35
C TYR A 121 -16.52 55.83 -7.63
N ALA A 122 -16.20 55.03 -6.61
CA ALA A 122 -15.86 53.62 -6.78
C ALA A 122 -16.66 52.70 -5.85
N GLU A 123 -16.73 51.45 -6.22
CA GLU A 123 -17.35 50.37 -5.47
C GLU A 123 -16.47 49.10 -5.56
N PRO A 124 -16.53 48.17 -4.58
CA PRO A 124 -15.83 46.90 -4.68
C PRO A 124 -16.22 46.08 -5.90
N ASP A 125 -15.26 45.45 -6.56
CA ASP A 125 -15.48 44.50 -7.63
C ASP A 125 -15.21 43.06 -7.14
N THR A 126 -16.27 42.30 -6.98
CA THR A 126 -16.18 40.89 -6.51
C THR A 126 -15.56 39.94 -7.53
N THR A 127 -15.42 40.35 -8.78
CA THR A 127 -14.84 39.55 -9.85
C THR A 127 -13.32 39.58 -9.82
N THR A 128 -12.75 40.78 -9.58
CA THR A 128 -11.30 41.01 -9.59
C THR A 128 -10.70 41.09 -8.19
N GLY A 129 -11.52 41.10 -7.16
CA GLY A 129 -11.14 41.30 -5.77
C GLY A 129 -10.73 42.74 -5.41
N GLY A 130 -10.66 43.64 -6.40
CA GLY A 130 -10.32 45.04 -6.27
C GLY A 130 -11.54 45.99 -6.25
N TYR A 131 -11.39 47.15 -6.89
CA TYR A 131 -12.42 48.15 -7.01
C TYR A 131 -12.65 48.55 -8.47
N LYS A 132 -13.87 48.99 -8.79
CA LYS A 132 -14.25 49.54 -10.09
C LYS A 132 -14.97 50.88 -9.93
N LEU A 133 -15.00 51.69 -11.00
CA LEU A 133 -15.80 52.87 -11.00
C LEU A 133 -17.29 52.52 -10.96
N LYS A 134 -18.08 53.33 -10.27
CA LYS A 134 -19.53 53.32 -10.35
C LYS A 134 -19.98 53.73 -11.74
N SER A 135 -21.04 53.14 -12.25
CA SER A 135 -21.54 53.38 -13.61
C SER A 135 -21.99 54.83 -13.90
N ASP A 136 -22.43 55.53 -12.87
CA ASP A 136 -22.91 56.93 -12.96
C ASP A 136 -21.80 57.95 -12.98
N VAL A 137 -20.55 57.60 -12.57
CA VAL A 137 -19.40 58.50 -12.52
C VAL A 137 -18.41 58.29 -13.66
N THR A 138 -18.53 57.24 -14.45
CA THR A 138 -17.60 56.91 -15.56
C THR A 138 -17.45 58.05 -16.59
N ALA A 139 -18.50 58.86 -16.81
CA ALA A 139 -18.45 60.01 -17.71
C ALA A 139 -17.82 61.29 -17.08
N THR A 140 -17.59 61.31 -15.78
CA THR A 140 -17.08 62.47 -15.04
C THR A 140 -15.58 62.41 -14.73
N VAL A 141 -14.97 61.24 -14.94
CA VAL A 141 -13.55 61.02 -14.76
C VAL A 141 -12.93 60.51 -16.05
N THR A 142 -11.62 60.70 -16.21
CA THR A 142 -10.89 60.22 -17.39
C THR A 142 -9.85 59.20 -16.94
N GLU A 143 -9.93 57.97 -17.44
CA GLU A 143 -8.88 56.97 -17.27
C GLU A 143 -7.59 57.46 -17.95
N VAL A 144 -6.49 57.38 -17.24
CA VAL A 144 -5.19 57.85 -17.74
C VAL A 144 -4.33 56.62 -18.13
N ASP A 145 -4.20 55.64 -17.24
CA ASP A 145 -3.38 54.47 -17.46
C ASP A 145 -3.72 53.36 -16.44
N SER A 146 -3.42 52.12 -16.80
CA SER A 146 -3.58 50.94 -15.95
C SER A 146 -2.32 50.08 -16.01
N LYS A 147 -1.71 49.80 -14.85
CA LYS A 147 -0.43 49.07 -14.74
C LYS A 147 -0.40 48.15 -13.53
N THR A 148 0.37 47.08 -13.65
CA THR A 148 0.53 46.04 -12.61
C THR A 148 1.88 46.20 -11.90
N THR A 149 1.91 45.99 -10.58
CA THR A 149 3.14 46.02 -9.77
C THR A 149 4.08 44.90 -10.14
N ASP A 150 5.37 45.19 -10.22
CA ASP A 150 6.46 44.27 -10.49
C ASP A 150 6.83 43.40 -9.25
N THR A 151 7.87 42.57 -9.37
CA THR A 151 8.37 41.72 -8.27
C THR A 151 8.90 42.48 -7.06
N SER A 152 9.19 43.79 -7.20
CA SER A 152 9.53 44.67 -6.09
C SER A 152 8.31 45.39 -5.51
N GLY A 153 7.10 45.08 -5.99
CA GLY A 153 5.86 45.70 -5.57
C GLY A 153 5.67 47.12 -6.12
N VAL A 154 6.42 47.54 -7.15
CA VAL A 154 6.43 48.92 -7.62
C VAL A 154 5.74 49.05 -8.98
N VAL A 155 4.98 50.14 -9.14
CA VAL A 155 4.44 50.58 -10.41
C VAL A 155 4.52 52.12 -10.50
N LYS A 156 4.88 52.68 -11.66
CA LYS A 156 5.00 54.09 -11.90
C LYS A 156 4.15 54.58 -13.07
N PHE A 157 3.40 55.66 -12.84
CA PHE A 157 2.62 56.40 -13.83
C PHE A 157 3.33 57.73 -14.07
N GLU A 158 3.89 57.93 -15.26
CA GLU A 158 4.73 59.06 -15.64
C GLU A 158 3.99 60.00 -16.53
N GLU A 159 4.53 61.24 -16.70
CA GLU A 159 4.00 62.28 -17.57
C GLU A 159 2.52 62.64 -17.30
N LEU A 160 2.10 62.51 -16.04
CA LEU A 160 0.75 62.86 -15.63
C LEU A 160 0.55 64.40 -15.68
N PRO A 161 -0.41 64.94 -16.48
CA PRO A 161 -0.75 66.33 -16.42
C PRO A 161 -1.17 66.76 -15.01
N LEU A 162 -0.79 67.93 -14.55
CA LEU A 162 -1.15 68.41 -13.22
C LEU A 162 -2.65 68.30 -12.96
N GLY A 163 -3.04 67.88 -11.74
CA GLY A 163 -4.44 67.66 -11.38
C GLY A 163 -4.65 66.78 -10.15
N LEU A 164 -5.91 66.43 -9.90
CA LEU A 164 -6.28 65.46 -8.89
C LEU A 164 -6.59 64.13 -9.56
N TYR A 165 -6.05 63.06 -9.02
CA TYR A 165 -6.21 61.71 -9.49
C TYR A 165 -6.88 60.83 -8.43
N LEU A 166 -7.81 59.94 -8.89
CA LEU A 166 -8.31 58.81 -8.13
C LEU A 166 -7.54 57.58 -8.55
N VAL A 167 -6.99 56.86 -7.59
CA VAL A 167 -6.24 55.61 -7.78
C VAL A 167 -7.05 54.45 -7.25
N LEU A 168 -7.34 53.49 -8.10
CA LEU A 168 -8.03 52.25 -7.75
C LEU A 168 -7.08 51.07 -7.91
N GLU A 169 -7.07 50.16 -6.96
CA GLU A 169 -6.59 48.80 -7.18
C GLU A 169 -7.70 48.02 -7.87
N THR A 170 -7.57 47.81 -9.18
CA THR A 170 -8.63 47.20 -10.02
C THR A 170 -8.59 45.70 -10.07
N GLU A 171 -7.41 45.10 -9.86
CA GLU A 171 -7.21 43.63 -9.75
C GLU A 171 -6.23 43.33 -8.63
N THR A 172 -6.53 42.25 -7.90
CA THR A 172 -5.68 41.80 -6.80
C THR A 172 -5.09 40.42 -7.08
N PRO A 173 -3.84 40.12 -6.63
CA PRO A 173 -3.31 38.79 -6.65
C PRO A 173 -4.09 37.83 -5.71
N ASP A 174 -4.07 36.54 -5.98
CA ASP A 174 -4.77 35.50 -5.24
C ASP A 174 -4.43 35.42 -3.73
N SER A 175 -3.31 36.00 -3.30
CA SER A 175 -2.94 36.09 -1.89
C SER A 175 -3.73 37.14 -1.12
N VAL A 176 -4.37 38.07 -1.82
CA VAL A 176 -5.04 39.24 -1.19
C VAL A 176 -6.39 38.81 -0.62
N ARG A 177 -6.58 39.10 0.67
CA ARG A 177 -7.82 38.95 1.40
C ARG A 177 -8.67 40.22 1.37
N THR A 178 -7.99 41.38 1.46
CA THR A 178 -8.63 42.68 1.42
C THR A 178 -7.71 43.65 0.63
N ALA A 179 -8.23 44.15 -0.46
CA ALA A 179 -7.56 45.20 -1.28
C ALA A 179 -7.42 46.51 -0.51
N CYS A 180 -6.47 47.34 -0.89
CA CYS A 180 -6.43 48.68 -0.36
C CYS A 180 -7.63 49.50 -0.87
N GLU A 181 -8.19 50.33 0.01
CA GLU A 181 -9.24 51.25 -0.39
C GLU A 181 -8.73 52.25 -1.45
N PRO A 182 -9.60 52.68 -2.41
CA PRO A 182 -9.29 53.76 -3.33
C PRO A 182 -8.88 55.06 -2.63
N PHE A 183 -8.00 55.82 -3.24
CA PHE A 183 -7.52 57.07 -2.66
C PHE A 183 -7.27 58.15 -3.71
N PHE A 184 -7.27 59.38 -3.26
CA PHE A 184 -6.95 60.51 -4.11
C PHE A 184 -5.48 60.94 -3.97
N VAL A 185 -4.87 61.34 -5.10
CA VAL A 185 -3.51 61.90 -5.15
C VAL A 185 -3.54 63.14 -6.00
N SER A 186 -3.03 64.27 -5.47
CA SER A 186 -2.78 65.48 -6.26
C SER A 186 -1.36 65.50 -6.85
N VAL A 187 -1.23 65.90 -8.09
CA VAL A 187 0.06 66.13 -8.75
C VAL A 187 0.07 67.55 -9.25
N PRO A 188 0.88 68.47 -8.69
CA PRO A 188 1.77 68.24 -7.58
C PRO A 188 1.02 68.24 -6.24
N MET A 189 1.67 67.70 -5.21
CA MET A 189 1.28 67.93 -3.81
C MET A 189 2.31 68.82 -3.12
N THR A 190 1.93 69.32 -1.95
CA THR A 190 2.87 70.12 -1.16
C THR A 190 3.81 69.19 -0.42
N LYS A 191 5.11 69.44 -0.51
CA LYS A 191 6.12 68.68 0.23
C LYS A 191 5.95 68.89 1.72
N VAL A 192 5.81 67.84 2.51
CA VAL A 192 5.68 67.89 3.97
C VAL A 192 7.07 68.03 4.59
N SER A 193 7.32 69.12 5.30
CA SER A 193 8.56 69.27 6.05
C SER A 193 8.55 68.46 7.33
N THR A 194 9.62 67.67 7.59
CA THR A 194 9.84 66.98 8.86
C THR A 194 10.42 67.85 9.96
N ASP A 195 10.71 69.11 9.67
CA ASP A 195 11.26 70.07 10.67
C ASP A 195 10.20 70.49 11.68
N THR A 196 10.58 70.60 12.96
CA THR A 196 9.72 70.93 14.10
C THR A 196 9.02 72.30 13.96
N ASN A 197 9.33 73.06 12.95
CA ASN A 197 8.70 74.36 12.67
C ASN A 197 7.71 74.36 11.47
N GLY A 198 7.48 73.19 10.87
CA GLY A 198 6.30 72.89 10.03
C GLY A 198 6.03 73.72 8.79
N GLY A 199 7.05 74.40 8.22
CA GLY A 199 6.90 75.19 6.99
C GLY A 199 6.83 74.31 5.75
N LEU A 200 5.73 74.37 4.99
CA LEU A 200 5.59 73.72 3.67
C LEU A 200 6.33 74.54 2.66
N THR A 201 7.42 74.06 2.05
CA THR A 201 8.39 74.89 1.35
C THR A 201 8.52 74.64 -0.15
N ASP A 202 7.94 73.50 -0.68
CA ASP A 202 8.13 73.15 -2.09
C ASP A 202 6.98 72.28 -2.64
N TRP A 203 6.95 72.11 -3.95
CA TRP A 203 6.02 71.26 -4.67
C TRP A 203 6.65 69.90 -5.01
N LEU A 204 5.97 68.82 -4.69
CA LEU A 204 6.34 67.42 -5.02
C LEU A 204 5.62 67.02 -6.28
N TYR A 205 6.35 66.85 -7.39
CA TYR A 205 5.82 66.40 -8.68
C TYR A 205 5.93 64.89 -8.89
N ASP A 206 6.88 64.21 -8.24
CA ASP A 206 7.00 62.77 -8.20
C ASP A 206 6.48 62.28 -6.84
N VAL A 207 5.22 61.86 -6.84
CA VAL A 207 4.48 61.51 -5.62
C VAL A 207 4.57 60.00 -5.37
N HIS A 208 5.09 59.58 -4.23
CA HIS A 208 5.18 58.19 -3.82
C HIS A 208 4.07 57.85 -2.82
N VAL A 209 3.39 56.71 -3.04
CA VAL A 209 2.31 56.19 -2.18
C VAL A 209 2.59 54.73 -1.80
N PHE A 210 2.19 54.35 -0.59
CA PHE A 210 2.54 53.06 0.02
C PHE A 210 1.30 52.28 0.48
N PRO A 211 0.39 51.94 -0.45
CA PRO A 211 -0.81 51.20 -0.12
C PRO A 211 -0.48 49.75 0.28
N LYS A 212 -1.29 49.20 1.18
CA LYS A 212 -1.09 47.87 1.77
C LYS A 212 -2.35 47.01 1.60
N ASN A 213 -2.15 45.73 1.27
CA ASN A 213 -3.21 44.72 1.25
C ASN A 213 -3.08 43.77 2.43
N SER A 214 -4.21 43.31 2.95
CA SER A 214 -4.24 42.15 3.81
C SER A 214 -4.19 40.88 2.96
N THR A 215 -3.29 39.96 3.29
CA THR A 215 -3.06 38.71 2.56
C THR A 215 -3.36 37.47 3.42
N ALA A 216 -3.69 36.37 2.79
CA ALA A 216 -3.83 35.08 3.43
C ALA A 216 -3.19 33.99 2.56
N TYR A 217 -2.40 33.13 3.20
CA TYR A 217 -1.78 31.99 2.58
C TYR A 217 -2.25 30.69 3.25
N GLY A 218 -2.50 29.71 2.45
CA GLY A 218 -2.98 28.41 2.90
C GLY A 218 -1.88 27.38 3.04
N GLN A 219 -2.30 26.25 3.60
CA GLN A 219 -1.49 25.05 3.70
C GLN A 219 -2.25 23.87 3.10
N ALA A 220 -1.63 23.19 2.15
CA ALA A 220 -2.11 21.92 1.64
C ALA A 220 -1.51 20.76 2.44
N VAL A 221 -2.35 19.84 2.87
CA VAL A 221 -1.94 18.61 3.58
C VAL A 221 -2.43 17.39 2.81
N LEU A 222 -1.52 16.44 2.59
CA LEU A 222 -1.84 15.13 2.04
C LEU A 222 -1.49 14.06 3.06
N GLN A 223 -2.36 13.06 3.24
CA GLN A 223 -2.11 11.83 3.97
C GLN A 223 -2.11 10.66 3.00
N LYS A 224 -0.97 10.00 2.88
CA LYS A 224 -0.85 8.74 2.15
C LYS A 224 -1.32 7.58 3.00
N VAL A 225 -2.16 6.72 2.42
CA VAL A 225 -2.75 5.55 3.08
C VAL A 225 -2.58 4.33 2.20
N GLY A 226 -2.23 3.20 2.82
CA GLY A 226 -2.21 1.89 2.20
C GLY A 226 -3.32 0.99 2.74
N LYS A 227 -3.94 0.19 1.88
CA LYS A 227 -4.86 -0.88 2.28
C LYS A 227 -4.42 -2.20 1.66
N GLN A 228 -4.09 -3.16 2.51
CA GLN A 228 -3.87 -4.54 2.09
C GLN A 228 -5.22 -5.24 2.01
N SER A 229 -5.49 -5.92 0.89
CA SER A 229 -6.72 -6.69 0.70
C SER A 229 -6.82 -7.81 1.74
N GLY A 230 -8.04 -8.13 2.16
CA GLY A 230 -8.30 -9.10 3.22
C GLY A 230 -8.11 -8.56 4.64
N THR A 231 -7.83 -7.26 4.81
CA THR A 231 -7.75 -6.59 6.12
C THR A 231 -8.61 -5.33 6.12
N ASP A 232 -9.16 -4.98 7.29
CA ASP A 232 -9.89 -3.71 7.49
C ASP A 232 -8.98 -2.56 7.93
N THR A 233 -7.70 -2.84 8.21
CA THR A 233 -6.76 -1.87 8.75
C THR A 233 -6.09 -1.08 7.63
N GLU A 234 -6.14 0.25 7.71
CA GLU A 234 -5.36 1.14 6.87
C GLU A 234 -3.99 1.41 7.51
N VAL A 235 -2.95 1.38 6.67
CA VAL A 235 -1.59 1.77 7.05
C VAL A 235 -1.41 3.25 6.71
N THR A 236 -1.11 4.09 7.70
CA THR A 236 -0.96 5.54 7.54
C THR A 236 0.48 6.04 7.50
N ALA A 237 1.45 5.24 7.97
CA ALA A 237 2.87 5.58 7.93
C ALA A 237 3.51 5.17 6.59
N MET A 238 3.03 5.75 5.49
CA MET A 238 3.45 5.43 4.12
C MET A 238 4.56 6.37 3.66
N GLN A 239 5.81 6.03 3.99
CA GLN A 239 7.00 6.83 3.68
C GLN A 239 7.50 6.62 2.24
N SER A 240 8.12 7.66 1.66
CA SER A 240 8.82 7.64 0.36
C SER A 240 7.91 7.49 -0.87
N TYR A 241 6.66 7.92 -0.78
CA TYR A 241 5.75 8.07 -1.91
C TYR A 241 5.89 9.47 -2.50
N LYS A 242 5.93 9.57 -3.83
CA LYS A 242 6.23 10.83 -4.51
C LYS A 242 5.01 11.43 -5.20
N PHE A 243 4.89 12.74 -5.09
CA PHE A 243 3.78 13.52 -5.62
C PHE A 243 4.26 14.78 -6.32
N LYS A 244 3.45 15.29 -7.24
CA LYS A 244 3.51 16.64 -7.77
C LYS A 244 2.28 17.42 -7.32
N LEU A 245 2.45 18.74 -7.11
CA LEU A 245 1.36 19.65 -6.81
C LEU A 245 1.13 20.57 -8.00
N TYR A 246 -0.11 20.72 -8.43
CA TYR A 246 -0.53 21.58 -9.53
C TYR A 246 -1.53 22.61 -9.04
N LYS A 247 -1.49 23.82 -9.61
CA LYS A 247 -2.49 24.88 -9.46
C LYS A 247 -3.23 25.06 -10.78
N LYS A 248 -4.57 25.14 -10.75
CA LYS A 248 -5.40 25.41 -11.90
C LYS A 248 -5.33 26.88 -12.25
N ASN A 249 -5.11 27.20 -13.52
CA ASN A 249 -5.15 28.54 -14.07
C ASN A 249 -6.58 28.91 -14.49
N GLU A 250 -6.84 30.18 -14.71
CA GLU A 250 -8.15 30.70 -15.16
C GLU A 250 -8.59 30.15 -16.53
N ASP A 251 -7.63 29.90 -17.42
CA ASP A 251 -7.88 29.32 -18.74
C ASP A 251 -8.15 27.80 -18.70
N GLY A 252 -8.21 27.20 -17.51
CA GLY A 252 -8.42 25.76 -17.32
C GLY A 252 -7.18 24.90 -17.50
N THR A 253 -6.01 25.49 -17.77
CA THR A 253 -4.72 24.80 -17.74
C THR A 253 -4.23 24.61 -16.30
N TRP A 254 -3.14 23.89 -16.11
CA TRP A 254 -2.54 23.68 -14.81
C TRP A 254 -1.04 24.03 -14.80
N THR A 255 -0.61 24.73 -13.76
CA THR A 255 0.80 25.03 -13.50
C THR A 255 1.33 24.08 -12.45
N TRP A 256 2.45 23.38 -12.74
CA TRP A 256 3.16 22.60 -11.76
C TRP A 256 3.82 23.55 -10.75
N ILE A 257 3.51 23.37 -9.46
CA ILE A 257 4.13 24.13 -8.38
C ILE A 257 5.42 23.42 -7.98
N GLU A 258 6.54 23.96 -8.43
CA GLU A 258 7.87 23.47 -8.12
C GLU A 258 8.51 24.19 -6.94
N LYS A 259 8.12 25.45 -6.75
CA LYS A 259 8.60 26.34 -5.69
C LYS A 259 7.43 26.94 -4.95
N LYS A 260 7.67 27.30 -3.70
CA LYS A 260 6.69 28.07 -2.92
C LYS A 260 6.37 29.39 -3.61
N PRO A 261 5.15 29.89 -3.48
CA PRO A 261 4.88 31.28 -3.86
C PRO A 261 5.73 32.25 -3.02
N ALA A 262 6.14 33.35 -3.64
CA ALA A 262 6.82 34.43 -2.95
C ALA A 262 6.31 35.76 -3.51
N ASN A 263 6.04 36.73 -2.64
CA ASN A 263 5.54 38.06 -2.99
C ASN A 263 4.28 38.02 -3.88
N GLY A 264 3.39 37.07 -3.66
CA GLY A 264 2.17 36.87 -4.45
C GLY A 264 2.36 36.18 -5.80
N VAL A 265 3.61 35.82 -6.17
CA VAL A 265 3.93 35.14 -7.44
C VAL A 265 4.18 33.65 -7.21
N ASP A 266 3.45 32.80 -7.91
CA ASP A 266 3.66 31.35 -7.87
C ASP A 266 5.05 30.98 -8.40
N ASN A 267 5.68 29.93 -7.85
CA ASN A 267 7.00 29.44 -8.24
C ASN A 267 8.18 30.42 -8.06
N ALA A 268 8.01 31.53 -7.33
CA ALA A 268 9.04 32.55 -7.16
C ALA A 268 9.96 32.34 -5.94
N GLY A 269 9.56 31.52 -4.98
CA GLY A 269 10.29 31.28 -3.73
C GLY A 269 11.25 30.09 -3.77
N GLU A 270 11.41 29.44 -2.62
CA GLU A 270 12.26 28.25 -2.48
C GLU A 270 11.64 27.02 -3.12
N TRP A 271 12.50 26.10 -3.58
CA TRP A 271 12.06 24.80 -4.09
C TRP A 271 11.28 24.02 -3.04
N LEU A 272 10.21 23.33 -3.45
CA LEU A 272 9.44 22.44 -2.57
C LEU A 272 10.29 21.27 -2.06
N ASP A 273 11.15 20.74 -2.91
CA ASP A 273 12.26 19.86 -2.51
C ASP A 273 13.59 20.64 -2.60
N ALA A 274 13.96 21.29 -1.52
CA ALA A 274 15.16 22.10 -1.45
C ALA A 274 16.46 21.29 -1.68
N ALA A 275 16.47 20.01 -1.27
CA ALA A 275 17.64 19.14 -1.36
C ALA A 275 17.98 18.78 -2.81
N ASN A 276 16.96 18.46 -3.61
CA ASN A 276 17.12 18.05 -5.02
C ASN A 276 16.83 19.19 -6.01
N LYS A 277 16.38 20.34 -5.52
CA LYS A 277 15.95 21.50 -6.34
C LYS A 277 14.89 21.09 -7.37
N THR A 278 13.86 20.39 -6.91
CA THR A 278 12.71 19.96 -7.69
C THR A 278 11.39 20.30 -6.99
N GLY A 279 10.28 20.22 -7.72
CA GLY A 279 8.93 20.32 -7.17
C GLY A 279 8.34 18.96 -6.74
N VAL A 280 9.16 17.89 -6.69
CA VAL A 280 8.70 16.57 -6.29
C VAL A 280 8.58 16.50 -4.78
N LEU A 281 7.37 16.24 -4.30
CA LEU A 281 7.05 16.10 -2.89
C LEU A 281 7.14 14.63 -2.48
N THR A 282 7.75 14.35 -1.34
CA THR A 282 7.91 12.98 -0.84
C THR A 282 7.28 12.85 0.54
N THR A 283 6.51 11.79 0.78
CA THR A 283 5.90 11.55 2.09
C THR A 283 6.94 11.24 3.15
N GLY A 284 6.77 11.85 4.32
CA GLY A 284 7.58 11.62 5.52
C GLY A 284 7.30 10.27 6.18
N ALA A 285 7.94 10.01 7.32
CA ALA A 285 7.75 8.80 8.12
C ALA A 285 6.31 8.64 8.66
N ASP A 286 5.56 9.73 8.77
CA ASP A 286 4.15 9.77 9.14
C ASP A 286 3.18 9.60 7.95
N GLY A 287 3.72 9.42 6.75
CA GLY A 287 2.97 9.32 5.50
C GLY A 287 2.38 10.64 5.01
N LYS A 288 2.84 11.79 5.53
CA LYS A 288 2.29 13.11 5.18
C LYS A 288 3.19 13.92 4.26
N ILE A 289 2.52 14.79 3.51
CA ILE A 289 3.10 15.92 2.81
C ILE A 289 2.39 17.17 3.31
N SER A 290 3.14 18.24 3.57
CA SER A 290 2.61 19.53 3.96
C SER A 290 3.28 20.63 3.16
N VAL A 291 2.50 21.44 2.45
CA VAL A 291 2.97 22.58 1.65
C VAL A 291 2.27 23.85 2.13
N SER A 292 3.02 24.76 2.73
CA SER A 292 2.51 26.04 3.22
C SER A 292 2.83 27.19 2.24
N GLY A 293 2.16 28.33 2.41
CA GLY A 293 2.36 29.54 1.62
C GLY A 293 1.60 29.52 0.28
N LEU A 294 0.59 28.66 0.13
CA LEU A 294 -0.22 28.58 -1.08
C LEU A 294 -1.23 29.75 -1.13
N THR A 295 -1.40 30.32 -2.31
CA THR A 295 -2.41 31.35 -2.56
C THR A 295 -3.80 30.73 -2.71
N LYS A 296 -4.87 31.52 -2.71
CA LYS A 296 -6.22 31.10 -3.06
C LYS A 296 -6.23 30.42 -4.43
N GLY A 297 -7.01 29.36 -4.60
CA GLY A 297 -7.15 28.67 -5.89
C GLY A 297 -7.50 27.21 -5.78
N VAL A 298 -7.63 26.57 -6.94
CA VAL A 298 -7.88 25.13 -7.09
C VAL A 298 -6.56 24.42 -7.32
N TYR A 299 -6.30 23.38 -6.56
CA TYR A 299 -5.05 22.62 -6.60
C TYR A 299 -5.32 21.13 -6.79
N ALA A 300 -4.31 20.41 -7.26
CA ALA A 300 -4.37 18.95 -7.37
C ALA A 300 -3.02 18.31 -7.02
N PHE A 301 -3.06 17.25 -6.21
CA PHE A 301 -1.95 16.33 -6.06
C PHE A 301 -2.03 15.22 -7.11
N VAL A 302 -0.89 14.85 -7.70
CA VAL A 302 -0.75 13.71 -8.61
C VAL A 302 0.33 12.80 -8.07
N GLU A 303 -0.01 11.53 -7.77
CA GLU A 303 0.96 10.52 -7.35
C GLU A 303 1.80 10.07 -8.55
N THR A 304 3.12 10.13 -8.44
CA THR A 304 4.05 9.81 -9.53
C THR A 304 4.85 8.54 -9.29
N GLU A 305 5.07 8.16 -8.03
CA GLU A 305 5.89 7.01 -7.66
C GLU A 305 5.48 6.46 -6.29
N VAL A 306 5.45 5.14 -6.17
CA VAL A 306 5.24 4.43 -4.90
C VAL A 306 6.57 3.97 -4.32
N ASN A 307 6.61 3.66 -3.03
CA ASN A 307 7.74 2.94 -2.44
C ASN A 307 7.75 1.50 -2.99
N ALA A 308 8.76 1.17 -3.78
CA ALA A 308 8.87 -0.13 -4.45
C ALA A 308 8.97 -1.34 -3.47
N ASN A 309 9.37 -1.08 -2.21
CA ASN A 309 9.55 -2.14 -1.20
C ASN A 309 8.24 -2.51 -0.48
N ASP A 310 7.16 -1.77 -0.68
CA ASP A 310 5.90 -1.98 0.05
C ASP A 310 4.89 -2.82 -0.72
N GLY A 311 5.09 -3.01 -2.03
CA GLY A 311 4.19 -3.78 -2.91
C GLY A 311 2.83 -3.14 -3.20
N TYR A 312 2.64 -1.86 -2.86
CA TYR A 312 1.42 -1.15 -3.19
C TYR A 312 1.37 -0.73 -4.66
N ILE A 313 0.20 -0.85 -5.25
CA ILE A 313 -0.05 -0.51 -6.64
C ILE A 313 -0.19 1.01 -6.76
N LEU A 314 0.60 1.65 -7.62
CA LEU A 314 0.42 3.05 -7.96
C LEU A 314 -0.93 3.23 -8.68
N ASP A 315 -1.85 4.00 -8.09
CA ASP A 315 -3.10 4.36 -8.79
C ASP A 315 -2.82 5.53 -9.75
N SER A 316 -2.20 5.18 -10.87
CA SER A 316 -1.74 6.14 -11.85
C SER A 316 -2.90 6.81 -12.60
N GLY A 317 -2.70 8.07 -12.95
CA GLY A 317 -3.65 8.80 -13.77
C GLY A 317 -4.78 9.49 -13.02
N ILE A 318 -4.64 9.72 -11.71
CA ILE A 318 -5.61 10.47 -10.91
C ILE A 318 -4.98 11.78 -10.42
N ALA A 319 -5.72 12.87 -10.56
CA ALA A 319 -5.42 14.14 -9.91
C ALA A 319 -6.42 14.35 -8.77
N TYR A 320 -5.92 14.41 -7.53
CA TYR A 320 -6.69 14.57 -6.30
C TYR A 320 -6.89 16.04 -5.98
N VAL A 321 -8.10 16.55 -6.20
CA VAL A 321 -8.40 17.98 -6.25
C VAL A 321 -8.89 18.52 -4.91
N PHE A 322 -8.41 19.72 -4.56
CA PHE A 322 -8.82 20.48 -3.38
C PHE A 322 -8.72 21.99 -3.65
N LYS A 323 -9.15 22.82 -2.72
CA LYS A 323 -9.07 24.28 -2.82
C LYS A 323 -8.38 24.91 -1.61
N ILE A 324 -7.71 26.02 -1.83
CA ILE A 324 -7.37 27.00 -0.81
C ILE A 324 -8.36 28.15 -0.94
N GLY A 325 -9.10 28.43 0.12
CA GLY A 325 -10.13 29.46 0.19
C GLY A 325 -9.56 30.86 0.47
N ASP A 326 -10.46 31.84 0.58
CA ASP A 326 -10.13 33.27 0.74
C ASP A 326 -9.33 33.59 2.03
N ASN A 327 -9.47 32.77 3.06
CA ASN A 327 -8.76 32.96 4.33
C ASN A 327 -7.58 32.00 4.50
N GLY A 328 -7.15 31.33 3.43
CA GLY A 328 -6.09 30.33 3.45
C GLY A 328 -6.52 28.95 3.97
N GLU A 329 -7.81 28.72 4.21
CA GLU A 329 -8.31 27.42 4.63
C GLU A 329 -8.27 26.41 3.48
N MET A 330 -7.83 25.17 3.77
CA MET A 330 -7.91 24.05 2.84
C MET A 330 -9.32 23.45 2.89
N VAL A 331 -10.02 23.40 1.75
CA VAL A 331 -11.40 22.90 1.63
C VAL A 331 -11.56 21.94 0.48
N ALA A 332 -12.67 21.20 0.47
CA ALA A 332 -13.01 20.29 -0.62
C ALA A 332 -13.26 21.06 -1.92
N ALA A 333 -12.77 20.55 -3.04
CA ALA A 333 -13.18 20.98 -4.36
C ALA A 333 -14.48 20.28 -4.76
N THR A 334 -15.20 20.89 -5.71
CA THR A 334 -16.42 20.37 -6.31
C THR A 334 -16.20 20.10 -7.79
N GLU A 335 -17.12 19.36 -8.44
CA GLU A 335 -17.06 19.12 -9.89
C GLU A 335 -17.08 20.44 -10.69
N SER A 336 -17.75 21.48 -10.20
CA SER A 336 -17.76 22.80 -10.85
C SER A 336 -16.40 23.50 -10.85
N ASP A 337 -15.52 23.21 -9.88
CA ASP A 337 -14.18 23.78 -9.81
C ASP A 337 -13.26 23.26 -10.92
N ILE A 338 -13.60 22.10 -11.50
CA ILE A 338 -12.82 21.44 -12.56
C ILE A 338 -13.58 21.33 -13.89
N GLU A 339 -14.76 21.95 -13.99
CA GLU A 339 -15.53 21.99 -15.23
C GLU A 339 -14.72 22.66 -16.34
N GLY A 340 -14.58 21.97 -17.49
CA GLY A 340 -13.78 22.44 -18.61
C GLY A 340 -12.26 22.42 -18.40
N ALA A 341 -11.76 22.01 -17.23
CA ALA A 341 -10.34 21.95 -16.96
C ALA A 341 -9.63 20.89 -17.80
N GLN A 342 -8.46 21.23 -18.34
CA GLN A 342 -7.54 20.29 -18.96
C GLN A 342 -6.94 19.36 -17.90
N LYS A 343 -6.28 18.27 -18.31
CA LYS A 343 -5.54 17.41 -17.35
C LYS A 343 -4.19 18.03 -17.03
N PRO A 344 -3.70 17.95 -15.77
CA PRO A 344 -2.41 18.53 -15.36
C PRO A 344 -1.22 18.01 -16.18
N GLU A 345 -1.27 16.74 -16.53
CA GLU A 345 -0.28 16.09 -17.39
C GLU A 345 -0.92 14.95 -18.20
N THR A 346 -0.25 14.49 -19.25
CA THR A 346 -0.78 13.46 -20.18
C THR A 346 -1.06 12.12 -19.52
N SER A 347 -0.37 11.83 -18.43
CA SER A 347 -0.58 10.61 -17.63
C SER A 347 -1.92 10.63 -16.88
N VAL A 348 -2.45 11.81 -16.53
CA VAL A 348 -3.70 11.96 -15.76
C VAL A 348 -4.91 11.67 -16.67
N LYS A 349 -5.80 10.79 -16.21
CA LYS A 349 -7.03 10.37 -16.90
C LYS A 349 -8.29 10.92 -16.26
N SER A 350 -8.28 11.09 -14.93
CA SER A 350 -9.45 11.53 -14.16
C SER A 350 -9.05 12.49 -13.04
N PHE A 351 -10.05 13.25 -12.57
CA PHE A 351 -9.98 14.01 -11.33
C PHE A 351 -10.70 13.24 -10.22
N ASP A 352 -10.23 13.39 -8.99
CA ASP A 352 -10.91 12.93 -7.78
C ASP A 352 -11.11 14.12 -6.84
N THR A 353 -12.36 14.54 -6.67
CA THR A 353 -12.81 15.60 -5.76
C THR A 353 -13.27 15.03 -4.40
N THR A 354 -13.31 13.69 -4.25
CA THR A 354 -13.83 13.00 -3.06
C THR A 354 -12.78 12.62 -2.03
N ALA A 355 -11.50 12.69 -2.39
CA ALA A 355 -10.38 12.30 -1.53
C ALA A 355 -10.16 13.26 -0.34
N PHE A 356 -10.83 14.41 -0.31
CA PHE A 356 -10.69 15.40 0.76
C PHE A 356 -11.48 14.98 2.01
N SER A 357 -10.80 14.90 3.15
CA SER A 357 -11.42 14.55 4.45
C SER A 357 -10.59 15.09 5.61
N GLY A 358 -11.23 15.77 6.56
CA GLY A 358 -10.56 16.25 7.78
C GLY A 358 -9.44 17.28 7.51
N ALA A 359 -9.69 18.24 6.61
CA ALA A 359 -8.73 19.28 6.19
C ALA A 359 -7.43 18.74 5.57
N GLN A 360 -7.52 17.61 4.89
CA GLN A 360 -6.41 17.00 4.15
C GLN A 360 -6.94 16.18 2.95
N VAL A 361 -6.09 15.99 1.95
CA VAL A 361 -6.34 15.02 0.87
C VAL A 361 -5.83 13.65 1.32
N LYS A 362 -6.69 12.63 1.28
CA LYS A 362 -6.34 11.27 1.65
C LYS A 362 -6.18 10.42 0.39
N VAL A 363 -4.93 10.06 0.06
CA VAL A 363 -4.61 9.24 -1.13
C VAL A 363 -4.36 7.81 -0.72
N LYS A 364 -5.18 6.88 -1.26
CA LYS A 364 -5.16 5.47 -0.90
C LYS A 364 -4.63 4.61 -2.04
N ASN A 365 -3.65 3.73 -1.73
CA ASN A 365 -3.21 2.67 -2.63
C ASN A 365 -3.56 1.30 -2.05
N TYR A 366 -3.71 0.32 -2.94
CA TYR A 366 -4.10 -1.03 -2.61
C TYR A 366 -2.97 -2.01 -2.95
N LYS A 367 -2.93 -3.13 -2.24
CA LYS A 367 -2.14 -4.31 -2.60
C LYS A 367 -2.92 -5.59 -2.32
N PRO A 368 -2.74 -6.64 -3.15
CA PRO A 368 -3.31 -7.95 -2.86
C PRO A 368 -2.62 -8.60 -1.66
N ASP A 369 -3.22 -9.69 -1.19
CA ASP A 369 -2.57 -10.65 -0.32
C ASP A 369 -2.69 -12.05 -0.92
N PHE A 370 -1.74 -12.94 -0.60
CA PHE A 370 -1.66 -14.26 -1.17
C PHE A 370 -1.20 -15.28 -0.15
N LYS A 371 -1.84 -16.46 -0.14
CA LYS A 371 -1.56 -17.52 0.81
C LYS A 371 -1.72 -18.90 0.15
N LYS A 372 -0.78 -19.82 0.46
CA LYS A 372 -0.81 -21.23 0.06
C LYS A 372 -0.85 -22.12 1.29
N GLU A 373 -1.71 -23.14 1.29
CA GLU A 373 -1.90 -24.04 2.42
C GLU A 373 -2.22 -25.47 1.96
N ILE A 374 -1.95 -26.43 2.85
CA ILE A 374 -2.40 -27.82 2.81
C ILE A 374 -3.36 -27.98 3.98
N THR A 375 -4.66 -28.20 3.72
CA THR A 375 -5.69 -28.35 4.78
C THR A 375 -5.61 -27.29 5.89
N GLY A 376 -5.35 -26.00 5.51
CA GLY A 376 -5.27 -24.89 6.45
C GLY A 376 -3.94 -24.75 7.20
N LYS A 377 -2.89 -25.49 6.80
CA LYS A 377 -1.54 -25.47 7.39
C LYS A 377 -0.47 -25.26 6.31
N LYS A 378 0.73 -24.91 6.74
CA LYS A 378 1.89 -24.77 5.85
C LYS A 378 2.58 -26.10 5.55
N ASP A 379 2.37 -27.08 6.37
CA ASP A 379 2.92 -28.41 6.21
C ASP A 379 1.93 -29.49 6.61
N ALA A 380 2.12 -30.66 6.04
CA ALA A 380 1.39 -31.86 6.37
C ALA A 380 2.18 -33.09 5.93
N ASP A 381 1.81 -34.26 6.40
CA ASP A 381 2.42 -35.52 6.01
C ASP A 381 1.42 -36.43 5.27
N TYR A 382 1.91 -37.02 4.18
CA TYR A 382 1.15 -37.89 3.28
C TYR A 382 1.98 -39.10 2.85
N GLY A 383 1.29 -40.14 2.40
CA GLY A 383 1.93 -41.34 1.83
C GLY A 383 2.27 -41.15 0.35
N ILE A 384 3.28 -41.86 -0.14
CA ILE A 384 3.54 -41.93 -1.59
C ILE A 384 2.30 -42.53 -2.30
N GLY A 385 1.89 -41.82 -3.37
CA GLY A 385 0.67 -42.13 -4.14
C GLY A 385 -0.56 -41.34 -3.69
N ASP A 386 -0.45 -40.53 -2.61
CA ASP A 386 -1.53 -39.69 -2.08
C ASP A 386 -1.81 -38.49 -2.98
N ASP A 387 -3.08 -38.10 -3.04
CA ASP A 387 -3.52 -36.85 -3.60
C ASP A 387 -3.54 -35.80 -2.49
N VAL A 388 -2.50 -34.98 -2.45
CA VAL A 388 -2.33 -33.90 -1.45
C VAL A 388 -3.21 -32.71 -1.81
N PRO A 389 -4.14 -32.27 -0.94
CA PRO A 389 -5.03 -31.15 -1.24
C PRO A 389 -4.36 -29.81 -0.89
N TYR A 390 -4.36 -28.89 -1.85
CA TYR A 390 -3.85 -27.54 -1.71
C TYR A 390 -4.96 -26.49 -1.86
N THR A 391 -4.79 -25.40 -1.14
CA THR A 391 -5.64 -24.22 -1.25
C THR A 391 -4.76 -22.99 -1.43
N LEU A 392 -5.00 -22.23 -2.50
CA LEU A 392 -4.44 -20.88 -2.68
C LEU A 392 -5.55 -19.87 -2.40
N THR A 393 -5.25 -18.89 -1.55
CA THR A 393 -6.16 -17.81 -1.22
C THR A 393 -5.58 -16.49 -1.74
N VAL A 394 -6.33 -15.82 -2.59
CA VAL A 394 -5.97 -14.52 -3.17
C VAL A 394 -6.94 -13.46 -2.64
N ASN A 395 -6.47 -12.52 -1.84
CA ASN A 395 -7.25 -11.35 -1.46
C ASN A 395 -7.12 -10.28 -2.56
N VAL A 396 -8.22 -9.98 -3.23
CA VAL A 396 -8.28 -9.18 -4.47
C VAL A 396 -8.21 -7.69 -4.14
N PRO A 397 -7.30 -6.90 -4.77
CA PRO A 397 -7.25 -5.47 -4.52
C PRO A 397 -8.46 -4.73 -5.10
N GLU A 398 -8.91 -3.65 -4.46
CA GLU A 398 -10.10 -2.89 -4.88
C GLU A 398 -9.96 -2.26 -6.29
N ASN A 399 -8.73 -2.08 -6.76
CA ASN A 399 -8.43 -1.54 -8.10
C ASN A 399 -8.10 -2.61 -9.14
N VAL A 400 -8.43 -3.88 -8.90
CA VAL A 400 -8.10 -5.03 -9.78
C VAL A 400 -8.51 -4.80 -11.23
N ALA A 401 -9.68 -4.21 -11.47
CA ALA A 401 -10.19 -3.94 -12.82
C ALA A 401 -9.28 -3.06 -13.69
N LYS A 402 -8.39 -2.30 -13.07
CA LYS A 402 -7.45 -1.38 -13.74
C LYS A 402 -6.05 -2.00 -13.98
N LEU A 403 -5.84 -3.25 -13.57
CA LEU A 403 -4.56 -3.94 -13.71
C LEU A 403 -4.45 -4.60 -15.07
N LYS A 404 -3.23 -4.67 -15.61
CA LYS A 404 -2.90 -5.42 -16.82
C LYS A 404 -2.55 -6.86 -16.51
N THR A 405 -1.84 -7.10 -15.42
CA THR A 405 -1.39 -8.41 -14.96
C THR A 405 -1.99 -8.73 -13.61
N PHE A 406 -2.66 -9.89 -13.50
CA PHE A 406 -3.08 -10.51 -12.25
C PHE A 406 -3.09 -12.02 -12.47
N THR A 407 -2.01 -12.71 -12.06
CA THR A 407 -1.73 -14.09 -12.45
C THR A 407 -1.23 -14.87 -11.25
N VAL A 408 -1.79 -16.06 -11.03
CA VAL A 408 -1.30 -17.05 -10.07
C VAL A 408 -0.56 -18.13 -10.82
N SER A 409 0.63 -18.49 -10.36
CA SER A 409 1.37 -19.66 -10.83
C SER A 409 1.71 -20.58 -9.67
N ASP A 410 1.67 -21.88 -9.93
CA ASP A 410 2.02 -22.94 -8.99
C ASP A 410 3.09 -23.83 -9.62
N GLU A 411 4.11 -24.21 -8.85
CA GLU A 411 5.24 -24.98 -9.35
C GLU A 411 5.78 -25.97 -8.31
N MET A 412 5.95 -27.20 -8.75
CA MET A 412 6.52 -28.29 -7.95
C MET A 412 7.46 -29.15 -8.79
N ASN A 413 8.35 -29.88 -8.16
CA ASN A 413 9.20 -30.86 -8.82
C ASN A 413 8.36 -32.10 -9.21
N SER A 414 8.28 -32.39 -10.52
CA SER A 414 7.47 -33.50 -11.04
C SER A 414 7.92 -34.90 -10.58
N ASP A 415 9.17 -35.05 -10.15
CA ASP A 415 9.63 -36.32 -9.56
C ASP A 415 9.04 -36.57 -8.16
N GLN A 416 8.62 -35.49 -7.50
CA GLN A 416 8.08 -35.52 -6.13
C GLN A 416 6.58 -35.33 -6.08
N LEU A 417 6.03 -34.38 -6.82
CA LEU A 417 4.61 -34.00 -6.84
C LEU A 417 4.16 -33.72 -8.27
N VAL A 418 3.01 -34.24 -8.64
CA VAL A 418 2.39 -33.98 -9.96
C VAL A 418 0.97 -33.48 -9.76
N VAL A 419 0.69 -32.27 -10.29
CA VAL A 419 -0.63 -31.65 -10.19
C VAL A 419 -1.67 -32.46 -10.96
N ASN A 420 -2.84 -32.65 -10.36
CA ASN A 420 -4.01 -33.21 -11.03
C ASN A 420 -4.72 -32.15 -11.88
N SER A 421 -5.48 -32.57 -12.88
CA SER A 421 -6.15 -31.63 -13.81
C SER A 421 -7.35 -30.89 -13.21
N ASP A 422 -7.91 -31.41 -12.12
CA ASP A 422 -9.11 -30.83 -11.49
C ASP A 422 -8.73 -29.66 -10.60
N ILE A 423 -8.84 -28.44 -11.16
CA ILE A 423 -8.55 -27.18 -10.46
C ILE A 423 -9.85 -26.40 -10.39
N ASP A 424 -10.33 -26.11 -9.17
CA ASP A 424 -11.57 -25.36 -8.92
C ASP A 424 -11.21 -23.92 -8.50
N VAL A 425 -11.82 -22.93 -9.15
CA VAL A 425 -11.59 -21.51 -8.89
C VAL A 425 -12.92 -20.87 -8.52
N LYS A 426 -12.96 -20.28 -7.32
CA LYS A 426 -14.15 -19.63 -6.77
C LYS A 426 -13.83 -18.24 -6.27
N GLY A 427 -14.83 -17.36 -6.30
CA GLY A 427 -14.73 -16.01 -5.78
C GLY A 427 -15.89 -15.66 -4.87
N LYS A 428 -15.64 -14.78 -3.88
CA LYS A 428 -16.67 -14.20 -3.02
C LYS A 428 -16.30 -12.79 -2.54
N VAL A 429 -17.31 -12.01 -2.18
CA VAL A 429 -17.13 -10.68 -1.55
C VAL A 429 -17.87 -10.69 -0.22
N GLY A 430 -17.17 -10.35 0.86
CA GLY A 430 -17.73 -10.36 2.21
C GLY A 430 -18.33 -11.69 2.60
N GLU A 431 -19.54 -11.70 3.10
CA GLU A 431 -20.29 -12.88 3.54
C GLU A 431 -21.14 -13.54 2.42
N ALA A 432 -20.96 -13.12 1.14
CA ALA A 432 -21.67 -13.71 0.03
C ALA A 432 -21.30 -15.18 -0.18
N GLU A 433 -22.19 -15.95 -0.83
CA GLU A 433 -21.88 -17.32 -1.25
C GLU A 433 -20.77 -17.32 -2.32
N GLU A 434 -19.95 -18.37 -2.30
CA GLU A 434 -18.89 -18.56 -3.29
C GLU A 434 -19.47 -18.85 -4.68
N THR A 435 -18.96 -18.18 -5.69
CA THR A 435 -19.32 -18.39 -7.10
C THR A 435 -18.15 -19.06 -7.83
N THR A 436 -18.43 -20.16 -8.54
CA THR A 436 -17.42 -20.84 -9.35
C THR A 436 -17.15 -20.05 -10.63
N PHE A 437 -15.89 -19.78 -10.90
CA PHE A 437 -15.43 -19.08 -12.10
C PHE A 437 -15.43 -20.01 -13.32
N LYS A 438 -15.65 -19.42 -14.48
CA LYS A 438 -15.63 -20.14 -15.76
C LYS A 438 -14.31 -19.89 -16.47
N GLU A 439 -13.59 -20.94 -16.78
CA GLU A 439 -12.43 -20.88 -17.67
C GLU A 439 -12.80 -20.22 -19.01
N SER A 440 -11.88 -19.51 -19.60
CA SER A 440 -12.04 -18.71 -20.83
C SER A 440 -12.98 -17.49 -20.69
N THR A 441 -13.54 -17.23 -19.50
CA THR A 441 -14.33 -16.04 -19.19
C THR A 441 -13.61 -15.18 -18.13
N GLU A 442 -13.52 -15.69 -16.89
CA GLU A 442 -12.90 -14.98 -15.76
C GLU A 442 -11.39 -15.24 -15.69
N TYR A 443 -10.92 -16.37 -16.26
CA TYR A 443 -9.50 -16.73 -16.29
C TYR A 443 -9.13 -17.64 -17.46
N THR A 444 -7.83 -17.77 -17.72
CA THR A 444 -7.27 -18.83 -18.57
C THR A 444 -6.36 -19.71 -17.72
N LEU A 445 -6.49 -21.03 -17.90
CA LEU A 445 -5.70 -22.05 -17.22
C LEU A 445 -4.67 -22.64 -18.18
N THR A 446 -3.44 -22.79 -17.73
CA THR A 446 -2.39 -23.54 -18.42
C THR A 446 -1.75 -24.51 -17.43
N ILE A 447 -1.88 -25.82 -17.66
CA ILE A 447 -1.23 -26.86 -16.87
C ILE A 447 0.09 -27.24 -17.53
N THR A 448 1.14 -27.35 -16.74
CA THR A 448 2.48 -27.75 -17.17
C THR A 448 2.85 -29.05 -16.45
N ASN A 449 3.09 -30.12 -17.23
CA ASN A 449 3.67 -31.37 -16.74
C ASN A 449 4.82 -31.74 -17.69
N ALA A 450 6.04 -31.48 -17.28
CA ALA A 450 7.28 -31.73 -17.99
C ALA A 450 8.29 -32.39 -17.06
N GLU A 451 9.38 -32.91 -17.61
CA GLU A 451 10.48 -33.46 -16.82
C GLU A 451 11.02 -32.43 -15.81
N GLY A 452 11.07 -32.78 -14.55
CA GLY A 452 11.52 -31.92 -13.46
C GLY A 452 10.54 -30.83 -13.05
N LYS A 453 9.38 -30.68 -13.74
CA LYS A 453 8.46 -29.57 -13.46
C LYS A 453 6.98 -29.98 -13.64
N SER A 454 6.18 -29.75 -12.61
CA SER A 454 4.74 -29.85 -12.65
C SER A 454 4.10 -28.62 -12.02
N GLY A 455 2.92 -28.21 -12.47
CA GLY A 455 2.21 -27.05 -11.93
C GLY A 455 1.21 -26.46 -12.91
N PHE A 456 0.76 -25.23 -12.62
CA PHE A 456 -0.19 -24.54 -13.48
C PHE A 456 0.00 -23.00 -13.41
N THR A 457 -0.61 -22.33 -14.37
CA THR A 457 -0.73 -20.87 -14.39
C THR A 457 -2.20 -20.51 -14.64
N ILE A 458 -2.74 -19.62 -13.81
CA ILE A 458 -4.06 -19.01 -13.94
C ILE A 458 -3.87 -17.52 -14.19
N ALA A 459 -4.18 -17.05 -15.39
CA ALA A 459 -4.18 -15.64 -15.73
C ALA A 459 -5.62 -15.11 -15.67
N PHE A 460 -5.92 -14.22 -14.72
CA PHE A 460 -7.25 -13.66 -14.54
C PHE A 460 -7.53 -12.54 -15.56
N ALA A 461 -8.73 -12.52 -16.09
CA ALA A 461 -9.27 -11.40 -16.85
C ALA A 461 -9.73 -10.31 -15.86
N THR A 462 -8.88 -9.32 -15.63
CA THR A 462 -9.03 -8.34 -14.53
C THR A 462 -10.33 -7.54 -14.61
N ASP A 463 -10.84 -7.28 -15.81
CA ASP A 463 -12.14 -6.64 -16.04
C ASP A 463 -13.33 -7.56 -15.70
N LYS A 464 -13.18 -8.88 -15.82
CA LYS A 464 -14.23 -9.87 -15.51
C LYS A 464 -14.30 -10.21 -14.03
N ILE A 465 -13.17 -10.12 -13.33
CA ILE A 465 -13.14 -10.33 -11.87
C ILE A 465 -13.32 -9.02 -11.08
N ALA A 466 -13.69 -7.92 -11.74
CA ALA A 466 -13.91 -6.61 -11.12
C ALA A 466 -14.99 -6.64 -10.01
N GLU A 467 -16.00 -7.48 -10.14
CA GLU A 467 -17.05 -7.66 -9.14
C GLU A 467 -16.54 -8.28 -7.82
N TYR A 468 -15.36 -8.91 -7.84
CA TYR A 468 -14.71 -9.47 -6.66
C TYR A 468 -13.65 -8.53 -6.05
N ALA A 469 -13.62 -7.27 -6.46
CA ALA A 469 -12.74 -6.25 -5.88
C ALA A 469 -12.97 -6.14 -4.35
N GLY A 470 -11.88 -6.19 -3.57
CA GLY A 470 -11.94 -6.23 -2.11
C GLY A 470 -12.39 -7.57 -1.51
N GLY A 471 -12.71 -8.55 -2.36
CA GLY A 471 -13.11 -9.91 -1.98
C GLY A 471 -11.95 -10.90 -1.99
N THR A 472 -12.31 -12.19 -2.06
CA THR A 472 -11.36 -13.31 -2.03
C THR A 472 -11.61 -14.24 -3.19
N ILE A 473 -10.53 -14.70 -3.84
CA ILE A 473 -10.54 -15.82 -4.79
C ILE A 473 -9.85 -17.01 -4.12
N THR A 474 -10.50 -18.16 -4.15
CA THR A 474 -10.00 -19.44 -3.63
C THR A 474 -9.75 -20.40 -4.80
N ILE A 475 -8.53 -20.93 -4.88
CA ILE A 475 -8.14 -21.95 -5.87
C ILE A 475 -7.86 -23.24 -5.10
N THR A 476 -8.60 -24.32 -5.39
CA THR A 476 -8.39 -25.62 -4.77
C THR A 476 -8.02 -26.66 -5.82
N TYR A 477 -7.04 -27.47 -5.51
CA TYR A 477 -6.55 -28.54 -6.38
C TYR A 477 -5.85 -29.61 -5.56
N THR A 478 -5.49 -30.72 -6.20
CA THR A 478 -4.68 -31.78 -5.60
C THR A 478 -3.41 -32.01 -6.41
N ALA A 479 -2.36 -32.49 -5.74
CA ALA A 479 -1.16 -32.98 -6.39
C ALA A 479 -0.79 -34.35 -5.83
N LYS A 480 -0.49 -35.33 -6.72
CA LYS A 480 -0.13 -36.68 -6.34
C LYS A 480 1.33 -36.76 -5.90
N LEU A 481 1.58 -37.26 -4.68
CA LEU A 481 2.92 -37.52 -4.17
C LEU A 481 3.53 -38.76 -4.88
N GLN A 482 4.67 -38.55 -5.56
CA GLN A 482 5.28 -39.53 -6.46
C GLN A 482 6.27 -40.47 -5.74
N ASP A 483 6.64 -41.57 -6.39
CA ASP A 483 7.64 -42.52 -5.89
C ASP A 483 9.03 -41.91 -5.69
N GLY A 484 9.34 -40.81 -6.41
CA GLY A 484 10.56 -40.04 -6.28
C GLY A 484 10.55 -39.00 -5.14
N ALA A 485 9.49 -38.98 -4.31
CA ALA A 485 9.36 -38.05 -3.22
C ALA A 485 10.50 -38.22 -2.21
N SER A 486 11.01 -37.08 -1.70
CA SER A 486 11.99 -37.02 -0.62
C SER A 486 11.38 -37.54 0.67
N VAL A 487 12.00 -38.58 1.25
CA VAL A 487 11.54 -39.22 2.49
C VAL A 487 12.30 -38.62 3.68
N GLY A 488 11.58 -38.18 4.70
CA GLY A 488 12.15 -37.59 5.92
C GLY A 488 12.08 -36.07 5.92
N ALA A 489 13.03 -35.44 6.60
CA ALA A 489 13.01 -34.01 6.95
C ALA A 489 13.15 -33.02 5.81
N VAL A 490 13.70 -33.47 4.67
CA VAL A 490 13.86 -32.57 3.51
C VAL A 490 12.52 -32.07 3.00
N GLY A 491 11.48 -32.90 3.10
CA GLY A 491 10.14 -32.55 2.60
C GLY A 491 10.06 -32.42 1.08
N ASN A 492 8.87 -32.17 0.58
CA ASN A 492 8.56 -32.01 -0.82
C ASN A 492 7.83 -30.65 -0.98
N VAL A 493 8.57 -29.66 -1.44
CA VAL A 493 8.09 -28.27 -1.51
C VAL A 493 7.20 -28.07 -2.72
N ASN A 494 6.10 -27.38 -2.52
CA ASN A 494 5.25 -26.83 -3.58
C ASN A 494 5.15 -25.34 -3.41
N SER A 495 5.60 -24.58 -4.42
CA SER A 495 5.70 -23.12 -4.43
C SER A 495 4.57 -22.51 -5.25
N ALA A 496 4.14 -21.31 -4.87
CA ALA A 496 3.20 -20.53 -5.67
C ALA A 496 3.53 -19.05 -5.64
N ASP A 497 3.24 -18.36 -6.73
CA ASP A 497 3.48 -16.94 -6.90
C ASP A 497 2.22 -16.24 -7.38
N LEU A 498 1.88 -15.08 -6.79
CA LEU A 498 0.92 -14.13 -7.32
C LEU A 498 1.66 -12.97 -7.97
N LYS A 499 1.50 -12.79 -9.28
CA LYS A 499 2.05 -11.67 -10.07
C LYS A 499 0.96 -10.65 -10.35
N TYR A 500 1.25 -9.36 -10.08
CA TYR A 500 0.30 -8.26 -10.32
C TYR A 500 1.00 -6.97 -10.76
N SER A 501 0.28 -6.15 -11.53
CA SER A 501 0.78 -4.88 -12.06
C SER A 501 1.25 -3.93 -10.95
N LYS A 502 2.38 -3.24 -11.17
CA LYS A 502 2.91 -2.22 -10.24
C LYS A 502 2.12 -0.92 -10.26
N LYS A 503 1.36 -0.68 -11.33
CA LYS A 503 0.51 0.51 -11.49
C LYS A 503 -0.78 0.18 -12.25
N THR A 504 -1.79 1.03 -12.09
CA THR A 504 -3.03 0.94 -12.84
C THR A 504 -2.91 1.58 -14.23
N ASN A 505 -3.92 1.37 -15.09
CA ASN A 505 -4.07 2.02 -16.37
C ASN A 505 -2.89 1.85 -17.36
N ILE A 506 -2.18 0.72 -17.29
CA ILE A 506 -1.12 0.36 -18.22
C ILE A 506 -1.72 0.08 -19.60
N THR A 507 -1.20 0.74 -20.64
CA THR A 507 -1.65 0.49 -22.01
C THR A 507 -1.21 -0.88 -22.52
N THR A 508 -1.87 -1.39 -23.54
CA THR A 508 -1.54 -2.72 -24.14
C THR A 508 -0.12 -2.82 -24.64
N THR A 509 0.46 -1.71 -25.11
CA THR A 509 1.83 -1.64 -25.67
C THR A 509 2.90 -1.35 -24.63
N GLU A 510 2.52 -0.92 -23.41
CA GLU A 510 3.45 -0.60 -22.35
C GLU A 510 3.92 -1.87 -21.65
N ALA A 511 5.22 -1.94 -21.30
CA ALA A 511 5.75 -3.02 -20.47
C ALA A 511 5.17 -2.95 -19.06
N ASP A 512 4.84 -4.12 -18.52
CA ASP A 512 4.31 -4.28 -17.16
C ASP A 512 5.19 -5.27 -16.37
N PRO A 513 6.35 -4.84 -15.85
CA PRO A 513 7.12 -5.67 -14.94
C PRO A 513 6.34 -5.80 -13.62
N PRO A 514 5.81 -7.00 -13.28
CA PRO A 514 4.93 -7.15 -12.14
C PRO A 514 5.66 -7.09 -10.80
N TYR A 515 4.88 -6.95 -9.72
CA TYR A 515 5.26 -7.41 -8.39
C TYR A 515 4.96 -8.92 -8.28
N ASP A 516 5.72 -9.61 -7.42
CA ASP A 516 5.54 -11.01 -7.08
C ASP A 516 5.30 -11.17 -5.57
N ILE A 517 4.28 -11.94 -5.18
CA ILE A 517 4.13 -12.46 -3.81
C ILE A 517 4.33 -13.96 -3.88
N HIS A 518 5.35 -14.46 -3.17
CA HIS A 518 5.71 -15.87 -3.10
C HIS A 518 5.19 -16.51 -1.82
N ASP A 519 4.67 -17.74 -1.92
CA ASP A 519 4.30 -18.55 -0.77
C ASP A 519 4.50 -20.04 -1.06
N GLU A 520 4.84 -20.81 -0.03
CA GLU A 520 5.20 -22.22 -0.14
C GLU A 520 4.40 -23.07 0.86
N ALA A 521 4.25 -24.34 0.54
CA ALA A 521 3.80 -25.37 1.45
C ALA A 521 4.61 -26.64 1.24
N VAL A 522 4.85 -27.41 2.30
CA VAL A 522 5.70 -28.59 2.25
C VAL A 522 4.96 -29.86 2.67
N VAL A 523 5.19 -30.94 1.93
CA VAL A 523 4.67 -32.28 2.23
C VAL A 523 5.79 -33.17 2.69
N TYR A 524 5.57 -33.80 3.83
CA TYR A 524 6.48 -34.81 4.37
C TYR A 524 5.98 -36.21 4.10
N THR A 525 6.90 -37.17 3.97
CA THR A 525 6.65 -38.60 3.99
C THR A 525 7.80 -39.30 4.69
N PHE A 526 7.53 -40.42 5.34
CA PHE A 526 8.49 -41.01 6.25
C PHE A 526 8.75 -42.48 5.92
N LYS A 527 9.62 -43.13 6.73
CA LYS A 527 9.91 -44.57 6.62
C LYS A 527 10.02 -45.17 8.01
N THR A 528 9.70 -46.44 8.12
CA THR A 528 10.00 -47.31 9.25
C THR A 528 10.78 -48.54 8.78
N GLY A 529 11.56 -49.16 9.65
CA GLY A 529 12.36 -50.30 9.28
C GLY A 529 12.47 -51.30 10.41
N ILE A 530 12.78 -52.52 10.05
CA ILE A 530 13.02 -53.64 10.97
C ILE A 530 14.39 -54.23 10.75
N LEU A 531 15.02 -54.64 11.87
CA LEU A 531 16.16 -55.51 11.89
C LEU A 531 15.73 -56.84 12.54
N LYS A 532 15.60 -57.85 11.72
CA LYS A 532 15.23 -59.18 12.15
C LYS A 532 16.46 -60.01 12.46
N GLN A 533 16.57 -60.49 13.68
CA GLN A 533 17.73 -61.27 14.15
C GLN A 533 17.31 -62.40 15.07
N ASN A 534 18.22 -63.38 15.29
CA ASN A 534 18.07 -64.40 16.32
C ASN A 534 18.54 -63.87 17.70
N GLU A 535 18.47 -64.70 18.72
CA GLU A 535 18.92 -64.42 20.08
C GLU A 535 20.42 -64.13 20.21
N ASP A 536 21.24 -64.54 19.25
CA ASP A 536 22.69 -64.31 19.19
C ASP A 536 23.04 -63.04 18.41
N GLY A 537 22.03 -62.30 17.89
CA GLY A 537 22.20 -61.11 17.09
C GLY A 537 22.50 -61.35 15.62
N GLU A 538 22.40 -62.61 15.13
CA GLU A 538 22.60 -62.93 13.71
C GLU A 538 21.37 -62.52 12.89
N PRO A 539 21.51 -61.89 11.70
CA PRO A 539 20.40 -61.46 10.87
C PRO A 539 19.63 -62.65 10.31
N LEU A 540 18.29 -62.52 10.26
CA LEU A 540 17.40 -63.52 9.71
C LEU A 540 16.79 -63.01 8.39
N LYS A 541 17.21 -63.68 7.30
CA LYS A 541 16.71 -63.41 5.92
C LYS A 541 15.39 -64.10 5.66
N ASP A 542 14.66 -63.64 4.66
CA ASP A 542 13.41 -64.23 4.12
C ASP A 542 12.26 -64.31 5.15
N VAL A 543 12.28 -63.48 6.18
CA VAL A 543 11.17 -63.34 7.12
C VAL A 543 10.17 -62.31 6.53
N GLU A 544 8.88 -62.69 6.50
CA GLU A 544 7.85 -61.91 5.89
C GLU A 544 6.97 -61.29 6.97
N PHE A 545 6.64 -60.01 6.78
CA PHE A 545 5.77 -59.20 7.63
C PHE A 545 4.71 -58.52 6.81
N THR A 546 3.52 -58.31 7.40
CA THR A 546 2.56 -57.34 6.91
C THR A 546 2.52 -56.15 7.87
N LEU A 547 2.72 -54.96 7.31
CA LEU A 547 2.58 -53.67 8.04
C LEU A 547 1.12 -53.27 8.02
N TYR A 548 0.57 -52.94 9.16
CA TYR A 548 -0.79 -52.44 9.35
C TYR A 548 -0.76 -51.04 9.88
N LYS A 549 -1.67 -50.15 9.39
CA LYS A 549 -1.93 -48.81 9.89
C LYS A 549 -3.27 -48.75 10.60
N LYS A 550 -3.37 -48.07 11.71
CA LYS A 550 -4.63 -47.74 12.35
C LYS A 550 -5.34 -46.64 11.54
N TYR A 551 -6.65 -46.81 11.33
CA TYR A 551 -7.46 -45.81 10.64
C TYR A 551 -7.47 -44.47 11.42
N ASP A 552 -7.18 -43.39 10.73
CA ASP A 552 -7.22 -42.02 11.23
C ASP A 552 -8.24 -41.25 10.39
N ALA A 553 -9.36 -40.86 10.99
CA ALA A 553 -10.45 -40.15 10.29
C ALA A 553 -10.07 -38.76 9.80
N GLU A 554 -9.00 -38.15 10.33
CA GLU A 554 -8.50 -36.87 9.87
C GLU A 554 -7.62 -36.99 8.61
N LYS A 555 -6.95 -38.15 8.46
CA LYS A 555 -5.99 -38.40 7.37
C LYS A 555 -6.49 -39.43 6.34
N ASP A 556 -7.37 -40.31 6.73
CA ASP A 556 -7.81 -41.42 5.91
C ASP A 556 -9.29 -41.29 5.52
N THR A 557 -9.67 -41.67 4.30
CA THR A 557 -11.05 -41.60 3.83
C THR A 557 -11.70 -43.01 3.81
N MET A 558 -12.86 -43.13 4.40
CA MET A 558 -13.68 -44.34 4.29
C MET A 558 -14.84 -44.07 3.33
N ASN A 559 -14.94 -44.87 2.24
CA ASN A 559 -16.06 -44.75 1.33
C ASN A 559 -17.33 -45.33 1.94
N LYS A 560 -18.49 -45.04 1.30
CA LYS A 560 -19.82 -45.56 1.75
C LYS A 560 -19.93 -47.09 1.84
N ASN A 561 -18.98 -47.82 1.25
CA ASN A 561 -18.95 -49.29 1.24
C ASN A 561 -17.99 -49.86 2.30
N GLY A 562 -17.44 -49.00 3.20
CA GLY A 562 -16.52 -49.44 4.24
C GLY A 562 -15.12 -49.76 3.74
N THR A 563 -14.76 -49.38 2.50
CA THR A 563 -13.42 -49.49 1.96
C THR A 563 -12.65 -48.28 2.42
N VAL A 564 -11.52 -48.46 3.08
CA VAL A 564 -10.64 -47.38 3.49
C VAL A 564 -9.75 -46.99 2.31
N LYS A 565 -9.85 -45.75 1.86
CA LYS A 565 -8.79 -45.09 1.10
C LYS A 565 -7.87 -44.43 2.11
N PHE A 566 -6.70 -44.98 2.33
CA PHE A 566 -5.67 -44.16 2.94
C PHE A 566 -5.39 -43.01 2.00
N MET A 567 -5.27 -41.80 2.56
CA MET A 567 -4.62 -40.79 1.78
C MET A 567 -3.25 -41.34 1.40
N GLY A 568 -3.16 -41.71 0.11
CA GLY A 568 -2.00 -42.12 -0.36
C GLY A 568 -1.74 -43.15 -1.30
N ALA A 569 -2.26 -44.08 -1.31
CA ALA A 569 -1.93 -45.04 -2.32
C ALA A 569 -3.20 -45.32 -3.13
N ASP A 570 -3.07 -45.46 -4.46
CA ASP A 570 -3.95 -46.30 -5.28
C ASP A 570 -4.04 -47.75 -4.77
N LYS A 571 -3.52 -48.04 -3.61
CA LYS A 571 -3.68 -49.30 -2.93
C LYS A 571 -5.06 -49.29 -2.29
N THR A 572 -6.05 -49.78 -3.01
CA THR A 572 -7.31 -50.23 -2.45
C THR A 572 -6.97 -51.18 -1.33
N LEU A 573 -6.91 -50.66 -0.12
CA LEU A 573 -6.63 -51.49 1.02
C LEU A 573 -7.86 -52.35 1.27
N LEU A 574 -7.61 -53.50 1.74
CA LEU A 574 -8.56 -54.55 2.03
C LEU A 574 -9.87 -53.97 2.58
N THR A 575 -10.99 -54.44 2.11
CA THR A 575 -12.27 -54.17 2.77
C THR A 575 -12.18 -54.55 4.24
N PRO A 576 -13.00 -54.00 5.13
CA PRO A 576 -13.05 -54.45 6.52
C PRO A 576 -13.15 -55.96 6.65
N GLU A 577 -13.84 -56.65 5.73
CA GLU A 577 -13.99 -58.12 5.68
C GLU A 577 -12.67 -58.79 5.23
N GLU A 578 -11.98 -58.26 4.24
CA GLU A 578 -10.68 -58.76 3.80
C GLU A 578 -9.59 -58.48 4.85
N ALA A 579 -9.65 -57.32 5.53
CA ALA A 579 -8.76 -57.00 6.65
C ALA A 579 -9.05 -57.89 7.89
N ALA A 580 -10.33 -58.19 8.14
CA ALA A 580 -10.73 -59.15 9.18
C ALA A 580 -10.36 -60.59 8.84
N ALA A 581 -10.30 -60.91 7.55
CA ALA A 581 -9.85 -62.21 7.07
C ALA A 581 -8.32 -62.36 7.15
N LYS A 582 -7.55 -61.28 7.03
CA LYS A 582 -6.12 -61.22 7.37
C LYS A 582 -6.01 -60.88 8.85
N LYS A 583 -6.15 -61.84 9.73
CA LYS A 583 -6.26 -61.69 11.18
C LYS A 583 -5.09 -60.89 11.80
N LEU A 584 -5.36 -59.70 12.26
CA LEU A 584 -4.71 -59.06 13.41
C LEU A 584 -5.46 -59.47 14.68
N ASN A 585 -5.25 -60.67 15.19
CA ASN A 585 -5.91 -61.20 16.40
C ASN A 585 -7.44 -61.01 16.53
N ASP A 586 -8.10 -61.89 17.27
CA ASP A 586 -9.55 -61.94 17.49
C ASP A 586 -10.19 -60.73 18.19
N THR A 587 -9.53 -59.60 18.27
CA THR A 587 -9.97 -58.37 18.95
C THR A 587 -10.11 -57.15 18.01
N VAL A 588 -10.33 -57.38 16.71
CA VAL A 588 -10.84 -56.34 15.82
C VAL A 588 -12.37 -56.26 15.92
N SER A 589 -12.87 -56.22 17.16
CA SER A 589 -14.22 -55.82 17.44
C SER A 589 -14.17 -54.36 17.84
N ASP A 590 -14.79 -53.53 17.06
CA ASP A 590 -15.42 -52.28 17.41
C ASP A 590 -14.62 -50.99 17.49
N GLU A 591 -13.33 -50.91 17.20
CA GLU A 591 -12.44 -49.71 17.16
C GLU A 591 -11.18 -49.86 18.06
N PRO A 592 -10.00 -49.42 17.57
CA PRO A 592 -9.69 -48.87 16.25
C PRO A 592 -9.44 -49.94 15.17
N LYS A 593 -9.90 -49.60 13.94
CA LYS A 593 -9.74 -50.49 12.79
C LYS A 593 -8.31 -50.43 12.25
N TRP A 594 -7.66 -51.61 12.09
CA TRP A 594 -6.31 -51.75 11.56
C TRP A 594 -6.36 -52.32 10.13
N PHE A 595 -5.60 -51.73 9.21
CA PHE A 595 -5.58 -52.12 7.80
C PHE A 595 -4.17 -52.41 7.33
N ALA A 596 -4.01 -53.45 6.49
CA ALA A 596 -2.75 -53.79 5.89
C ALA A 596 -2.31 -52.68 4.89
N VAL A 597 -1.09 -52.21 5.04
CA VAL A 597 -0.50 -51.13 4.21
C VAL A 597 0.51 -51.70 3.22
N MET A 598 1.38 -52.64 3.68
CA MET A 598 2.51 -53.11 2.91
C MET A 598 2.98 -54.45 3.42
N ASP A 599 3.38 -55.32 2.49
CA ASP A 599 4.11 -56.56 2.81
C ASP A 599 5.61 -56.28 2.72
N LEU A 600 6.35 -56.75 3.74
CA LEU A 600 7.79 -56.57 3.90
C LEU A 600 8.46 -57.92 3.95
N LYS A 601 9.65 -58.03 3.37
CA LYS A 601 10.49 -59.25 3.43
C LYS A 601 11.92 -58.87 3.78
N THR A 602 12.49 -59.54 4.77
CA THR A 602 13.88 -59.25 5.20
C THR A 602 14.88 -59.74 4.17
N GLU A 603 15.87 -58.88 3.92
CA GLU A 603 17.03 -59.15 3.07
C GLU A 603 18.11 -59.96 3.81
N ALA A 604 19.27 -60.19 3.18
CA ALA A 604 20.36 -60.94 3.73
C ALA A 604 20.96 -60.38 5.04
N ASP A 605 20.84 -59.08 5.23
CA ASP A 605 21.26 -58.34 6.44
C ASP A 605 20.18 -58.32 7.53
N GLY A 606 19.09 -59.07 7.35
CA GLY A 606 17.94 -59.08 8.27
C GLY A 606 17.06 -57.85 8.23
N LYS A 607 17.27 -56.91 7.31
CA LYS A 607 16.54 -55.64 7.24
C LYS A 607 15.36 -55.69 6.23
N ALA A 608 14.31 -54.97 6.59
CA ALA A 608 13.26 -54.58 5.68
C ALA A 608 12.79 -53.17 6.00
N VAL A 609 12.48 -52.35 4.97
CA VAL A 609 12.13 -50.96 5.12
C VAL A 609 10.82 -50.68 4.41
N ALA A 610 9.88 -50.09 5.14
CA ALA A 610 8.67 -49.47 4.61
C ALA A 610 8.90 -47.97 4.47
N LYS A 611 8.83 -47.44 3.26
CA LYS A 611 9.03 -46.00 2.95
C LYS A 611 7.77 -45.39 2.33
N GLY A 612 7.68 -44.07 2.40
CA GLY A 612 6.56 -43.34 1.80
C GLY A 612 5.31 -43.40 2.66
N LEU A 613 5.45 -43.31 3.97
CA LEU A 613 4.37 -43.41 4.95
C LEU A 613 4.09 -42.08 5.62
N PRO A 614 2.83 -41.70 5.87
CA PRO A 614 2.48 -40.61 6.79
C PRO A 614 2.73 -41.04 8.23
N THR A 615 2.76 -40.07 9.14
CA THR A 615 2.76 -40.33 10.59
C THR A 615 1.46 -41.07 10.99
N GLY A 616 1.56 -41.89 12.01
CA GLY A 616 0.43 -42.69 12.49
C GLY A 616 0.82 -43.85 13.37
N GLU A 617 -0.19 -44.57 13.84
CA GLU A 617 -0.01 -45.82 14.58
C GLU A 617 0.10 -46.99 13.60
N TYR A 618 1.19 -47.75 13.70
CA TYR A 618 1.48 -48.90 12.86
C TYR A 618 1.79 -50.12 13.68
N LYS A 619 1.48 -51.31 13.12
CA LYS A 619 1.82 -52.62 13.66
C LYS A 619 2.38 -53.52 12.59
N LEU A 620 3.41 -54.31 12.95
CA LEU A 620 4.01 -55.35 12.13
C LEU A 620 3.53 -56.72 12.61
N VAL A 621 2.99 -57.52 11.70
CA VAL A 621 2.63 -58.88 11.95
C VAL A 621 3.55 -59.78 11.16
N GLU A 622 4.29 -60.64 11.83
CA GLU A 622 5.13 -61.65 11.18
C GLU A 622 4.21 -62.74 10.57
N THR A 623 4.22 -62.84 9.26
CA THR A 623 3.39 -63.80 8.50
C THR A 623 4.16 -65.07 8.16
N LYS A 624 5.48 -64.99 8.09
CA LYS A 624 6.36 -66.14 7.83
C LYS A 624 7.74 -65.94 8.49
N THR A 625 8.18 -66.90 9.23
CA THR A 625 9.47 -66.88 9.90
C THR A 625 10.55 -67.59 9.08
N HIS A 626 11.83 -67.40 9.48
CA HIS A 626 12.95 -68.12 8.93
C HIS A 626 12.92 -69.59 9.38
N LYS A 627 13.39 -70.49 8.53
CA LYS A 627 13.39 -71.93 8.80
C LYS A 627 14.11 -72.26 10.11
N GLY A 628 13.41 -72.97 11.00
CA GLY A 628 13.93 -73.37 12.31
C GLY A 628 13.64 -72.39 13.46
N TYR A 629 12.92 -71.33 13.19
CA TYR A 629 12.51 -70.32 14.18
C TYR A 629 11.00 -70.30 14.39
N ASN A 630 10.57 -69.87 15.56
CA ASN A 630 9.16 -69.71 15.86
C ASN A 630 8.63 -68.35 15.33
N LEU A 631 7.36 -68.35 14.91
CA LEU A 631 6.65 -67.09 14.65
C LEU A 631 6.49 -66.28 15.94
N LEU A 632 6.39 -64.97 15.83
CA LEU A 632 5.97 -64.11 16.92
C LEU A 632 4.57 -64.44 17.37
N THR A 633 4.29 -64.32 18.67
CA THR A 633 2.98 -64.59 19.25
C THR A 633 1.98 -63.45 19.09
N GLY A 634 2.43 -62.28 18.64
CA GLY A 634 1.59 -61.09 18.46
C GLY A 634 2.25 -60.03 17.60
N PRO A 635 1.50 -58.95 17.25
CA PRO A 635 2.02 -57.84 16.48
C PRO A 635 3.06 -57.05 17.26
N VAL A 636 3.98 -56.43 16.53
CA VAL A 636 5.00 -55.50 17.05
C VAL A 636 4.60 -54.11 16.70
N ASP A 637 4.61 -53.17 17.65
CA ASP A 637 4.34 -51.76 17.42
C ASP A 637 5.45 -51.11 16.55
N ALA A 638 5.02 -50.42 15.52
CA ALA A 638 5.87 -49.74 14.53
C ALA A 638 5.43 -48.28 14.30
N ASN A 639 4.97 -47.63 15.35
CA ASN A 639 4.40 -46.28 15.30
C ASN A 639 5.37 -45.26 14.72
N LEU A 640 4.87 -44.45 13.77
CA LEU A 640 5.53 -43.28 13.22
C LEU A 640 4.97 -42.06 13.93
N THR A 641 5.48 -41.74 15.10
CA THR A 641 5.15 -40.54 15.87
C THR A 641 6.33 -39.59 15.80
N LEU A 642 6.40 -38.78 14.73
CA LEU A 642 7.47 -37.80 14.55
C LEU A 642 6.90 -36.43 14.86
N ASP A 643 7.49 -35.77 15.84
CA ASP A 643 7.35 -34.33 16.02
C ASP A 643 8.26 -33.62 14.99
N TYR A 644 7.73 -33.17 13.89
CA TYR A 644 8.45 -32.30 12.98
C TYR A 644 7.96 -30.87 13.13
N THR A 645 8.90 -29.93 13.24
CA THR A 645 8.62 -28.50 13.21
C THR A 645 9.31 -27.93 11.99
N THR A 646 8.52 -27.44 11.05
CA THR A 646 9.05 -26.76 9.89
C THR A 646 9.45 -25.33 10.29
N ALA A 647 10.69 -24.96 10.01
CA ALA A 647 11.13 -23.59 10.19
C ALA A 647 10.67 -22.76 8.98
N TRP A 648 9.69 -21.91 9.19
CA TRP A 648 9.20 -20.98 8.20
C TRP A 648 9.82 -19.60 8.44
N SER A 649 10.40 -18.99 7.40
CA SER A 649 10.79 -17.58 7.45
C SER A 649 9.59 -16.72 7.02
N ASP A 650 9.03 -15.96 7.93
CA ASP A 650 8.01 -14.93 7.61
C ASP A 650 8.71 -13.63 7.24
N THR A 651 9.37 -13.62 6.09
CA THR A 651 10.04 -12.42 5.57
C THR A 651 9.11 -11.66 4.64
N LYS A 652 8.65 -10.50 5.12
CA LYS A 652 7.87 -9.53 4.30
C LYS A 652 8.79 -8.59 3.52
N THR A 653 9.91 -9.08 3.02
CA THR A 653 10.89 -8.28 2.26
C THR A 653 10.94 -8.73 0.81
N PHE A 654 11.16 -7.77 -0.09
CA PHE A 654 11.43 -8.09 -1.48
C PHE A 654 12.87 -8.59 -1.63
N ASP A 655 13.07 -9.65 -2.39
CA ASP A 655 14.41 -10.06 -2.79
C ASP A 655 14.99 -9.11 -3.85
N ALA A 656 16.24 -9.36 -4.27
CA ALA A 656 16.95 -8.56 -5.25
C ALA A 656 16.25 -8.52 -6.65
N SER A 657 15.34 -9.45 -6.93
CA SER A 657 14.55 -9.50 -8.16
C SER A 657 13.22 -8.71 -8.07
N GLY A 658 12.88 -8.20 -6.88
CA GLY A 658 11.62 -7.51 -6.60
C GLY A 658 10.46 -8.46 -6.28
N LYS A 659 10.77 -9.71 -5.88
CA LYS A 659 9.81 -10.72 -5.45
C LYS A 659 9.59 -10.59 -3.94
N LEU A 660 8.32 -10.42 -3.52
CA LEU A 660 7.95 -10.43 -2.11
C LEU A 660 7.97 -11.87 -1.59
N ILE A 661 8.89 -12.16 -0.68
CA ILE A 661 8.94 -13.43 0.03
C ILE A 661 8.10 -13.31 1.29
N LYS A 662 7.04 -14.09 1.37
CA LYS A 662 6.12 -14.09 2.49
C LYS A 662 6.38 -15.23 3.46
N HIS A 663 6.54 -16.44 2.94
CA HIS A 663 6.90 -17.64 3.67
C HIS A 663 7.90 -18.43 2.84
N ASN A 664 9.07 -18.70 3.40
CA ASN A 664 10.04 -19.60 2.84
C ASN A 664 10.24 -20.79 3.78
N TYR A 665 10.31 -21.97 3.16
CA TYR A 665 10.75 -23.17 3.87
C TYR A 665 12.27 -23.13 4.05
N ASP A 666 12.71 -23.19 5.32
CA ASP A 666 14.13 -23.31 5.64
C ASP A 666 14.42 -24.75 6.09
N THR A 667 15.28 -25.44 5.36
CA THR A 667 15.70 -26.80 5.63
C THR A 667 16.64 -26.94 6.84
N THR A 668 17.09 -25.86 7.45
CA THR A 668 18.14 -25.89 8.47
C THR A 668 17.64 -26.25 9.87
N GLU A 669 16.35 -26.12 10.15
CA GLU A 669 15.78 -26.44 11.47
C GLU A 669 14.57 -27.36 11.39
N VAL A 670 14.77 -28.61 11.15
CA VAL A 670 13.77 -29.60 11.57
C VAL A 670 14.15 -30.07 12.97
N LYS A 671 13.48 -29.53 13.96
CA LYS A 671 13.64 -29.97 15.35
C LYS A 671 12.96 -31.30 15.51
N ASN A 672 13.69 -32.37 15.34
CA ASN A 672 13.59 -33.50 16.22
C ASN A 672 15.00 -33.96 16.60
N GLY A 673 15.20 -33.95 17.88
CA GLY A 673 16.48 -34.05 18.52
C GLY A 673 17.26 -35.27 18.22
N GLU A 674 17.52 -35.65 17.01
CA GLU A 674 18.71 -36.47 16.68
C GLU A 674 18.83 -36.58 15.15
N ALA A 675 20.05 -36.43 14.75
CA ALA A 675 20.56 -36.36 13.40
C ALA A 675 20.19 -37.57 12.54
N PRO A 676 20.42 -37.39 11.29
CA PRO A 676 19.52 -37.29 10.17
C PRO A 676 18.62 -38.50 10.11
N TYR A 677 17.34 -38.31 10.30
CA TYR A 677 16.17 -39.19 10.09
C TYR A 677 16.46 -40.61 9.60
N ASN A 678 17.35 -41.29 10.32
CA ASN A 678 17.37 -42.73 10.34
C ASN A 678 16.16 -43.13 11.17
N TYR A 679 15.16 -43.74 10.48
CA TYR A 679 14.09 -44.44 11.15
C TYR A 679 14.74 -45.30 12.28
N ALA A 680 14.09 -45.33 13.46
CA ALA A 680 14.52 -46.27 14.49
C ALA A 680 14.30 -47.68 13.93
N GLU A 681 15.37 -48.43 13.72
CA GLU A 681 15.27 -49.84 13.37
C GLU A 681 14.58 -50.56 14.52
N ILE A 682 13.43 -51.18 14.25
CA ILE A 682 12.73 -51.99 15.22
C ILE A 682 13.42 -53.34 15.24
N ILE A 683 14.13 -53.65 16.31
CA ILE A 683 14.84 -54.93 16.49
C ILE A 683 13.78 -55.98 16.86
N ILE A 684 13.64 -57.00 16.02
CA ILE A 684 12.72 -58.11 16.24
C ILE A 684 13.51 -59.41 16.32
N ILE A 685 13.40 -60.08 17.48
CA ILE A 685 14.14 -61.31 17.76
C ILE A 685 13.22 -62.49 17.64
N ASN A 686 13.63 -63.48 16.83
CA ASN A 686 13.03 -64.82 16.85
C ASN A 686 13.92 -65.82 17.53
N ARG A 687 13.30 -66.73 18.26
CA ARG A 687 13.96 -67.83 18.95
C ARG A 687 13.82 -69.11 18.19
N LYS A 688 14.84 -69.94 18.26
CA LYS A 688 14.78 -71.27 17.66
C LYS A 688 13.60 -72.09 18.23
N GLY A 689 12.95 -72.80 17.37
CA GLY A 689 11.95 -73.77 17.77
C GLY A 689 12.56 -74.99 18.48
N PHE A 690 11.80 -75.65 19.32
CA PHE A 690 12.25 -76.92 19.87
C PHE A 690 12.27 -77.97 18.75
N ASP A 691 13.45 -78.60 18.58
CA ASP A 691 13.49 -79.76 17.69
C ASP A 691 12.61 -80.87 18.27
N LEU A 692 11.62 -81.25 17.54
CA LEU A 692 10.83 -82.42 17.87
C LEU A 692 11.76 -83.64 17.75
N PRO A 693 11.77 -84.49 18.75
CA PRO A 693 12.58 -85.68 18.65
C PRO A 693 12.18 -86.45 17.40
N THR A 694 13.12 -86.78 16.56
CA THR A 694 12.91 -87.62 15.37
C THR A 694 12.39 -88.96 15.81
N THR A 695 11.06 -89.07 15.93
CA THR A 695 10.37 -90.34 16.17
C THR A 695 10.43 -91.12 14.89
N GLY A 696 11.44 -92.03 14.75
CA GLY A 696 11.54 -92.91 13.62
C GLY A 696 12.85 -93.49 13.21
N GLY A 697 14.01 -92.94 13.76
CA GLY A 697 15.34 -93.38 13.33
C GLY A 697 15.77 -94.73 13.98
N PHE A 698 15.84 -94.78 15.27
CA PHE A 698 16.43 -95.93 15.98
C PHE A 698 15.41 -96.81 16.65
N GLY A 699 14.32 -96.25 17.18
CA GLY A 699 13.23 -97.03 17.81
C GLY A 699 12.52 -97.94 16.85
N THR A 700 12.19 -97.41 15.64
CA THR A 700 11.51 -98.26 14.60
C THR A 700 12.40 -99.34 14.09
N LEU A 701 13.70 -99.15 13.93
CA LEU A 701 14.66 -100.21 13.58
C LEU A 701 14.80 -101.26 14.70
N LEU A 702 14.84 -100.78 15.97
CA LEU A 702 14.95 -101.67 17.12
C LEU A 702 13.66 -102.54 17.29
N PHE A 703 12.50 -101.89 17.22
CA PHE A 703 11.24 -102.61 17.32
C PHE A 703 10.96 -103.49 16.10
N SER A 704 11.35 -103.14 14.90
CA SER A 704 11.30 -103.97 13.72
C SER A 704 12.28 -105.16 13.82
N GLY A 705 13.52 -104.90 14.31
CA GLY A 705 14.53 -105.92 14.56
C GLY A 705 14.06 -106.96 15.62
N ILE A 706 13.52 -106.46 16.76
CA ILE A 706 12.97 -107.35 17.81
C ILE A 706 11.75 -108.07 17.31
N GLY A 707 10.87 -107.43 16.55
CA GLY A 707 9.72 -108.03 15.95
C GLY A 707 10.06 -109.16 14.99
N VAL A 708 11.06 -108.97 14.13
CA VAL A 708 11.59 -110.03 13.25
C VAL A 708 12.24 -111.14 14.05
N LEU A 709 13.00 -110.85 15.10
CA LEU A 709 13.59 -111.88 15.99
C LEU A 709 12.50 -112.68 16.69
N LEU A 710 11.45 -112.07 17.18
CA LEU A 710 10.32 -112.78 17.81
C LEU A 710 9.57 -113.65 16.82
N VAL A 711 9.35 -113.24 15.58
CA VAL A 711 8.74 -114.03 14.53
C VAL A 711 9.66 -115.21 14.17
N VAL A 712 10.97 -115.02 14.01
CA VAL A 712 11.92 -116.09 13.74
C VAL A 712 11.97 -117.05 14.91
N ALA A 713 12.02 -116.55 16.15
CA ALA A 713 11.94 -117.40 17.33
C ALA A 713 10.61 -118.18 17.42
N GLY A 714 9.49 -117.51 17.14
CA GLY A 714 8.16 -118.14 17.10
C GLY A 714 8.06 -119.23 16.03
N VAL A 715 8.55 -118.96 14.84
CA VAL A 715 8.63 -119.99 13.76
C VAL A 715 9.57 -121.14 14.16
N GLY A 716 10.71 -120.86 14.79
CA GLY A 716 11.67 -121.83 15.35
C GLY A 716 11.00 -122.74 16.39
N VAL A 717 10.22 -122.21 17.29
CA VAL A 717 9.45 -122.94 18.29
C VAL A 717 8.36 -123.76 17.63
N LEU A 718 7.62 -123.26 16.65
CA LEU A 718 6.64 -123.97 15.91
C LEU A 718 7.21 -125.12 15.08
N LEU A 719 8.37 -124.96 14.48
CA LEU A 719 9.09 -126.03 13.77
C LEU A 719 9.64 -127.06 14.74
N SER A 720 10.09 -126.68 15.89
CA SER A 720 10.57 -127.58 16.95
C SER A 720 9.42 -128.40 17.55
N LEU A 721 8.27 -127.72 17.79
CA LEU A 721 7.05 -128.43 18.23
C LEU A 721 6.49 -129.45 17.16
N LYS A 722 6.60 -129.05 15.88
CA LYS A 722 6.21 -129.92 14.75
C LYS A 722 7.14 -131.18 14.61
N LYS A 723 8.37 -131.04 15.00
CA LYS A 723 9.35 -132.10 15.03
C LYS A 723 9.15 -133.04 16.22
N LYS A 724 8.60 -132.61 17.33
CA LYS A 724 8.30 -133.39 18.53
C LYS A 724 7.03 -134.22 18.43
N ASN A 725 6.15 -133.88 17.50
CA ASN A 725 4.92 -134.64 17.21
C ASN A 725 5.08 -135.66 16.06
N ARG A 726 6.29 -136.00 15.62
CA ARG A 726 6.63 -136.98 14.60
C ARG A 726 7.59 -138.09 15.12
N THR A 727 7.70 -138.29 16.43
CA THR A 727 8.34 -139.44 17.06
C THR A 727 7.39 -140.23 17.87
#